data_941e2346c2d3ae035f39537a69f404e1
#
_entry.id   941e2346c2d3ae035f39537a69f404e1
#
_cell.length_a   1.000
_cell.length_b   1.000
_cell.length_c   1.000
_cell.angle_alpha   90.00
_cell.angle_beta   90.00
_cell.angle_gamma   90.00
#
_symmetry.space_group_name_H-M   'P 1'
#
loop_
_entity.id
_entity.type
_entity.pdbx_description
1 polymer ?
#
loop_
_entity_poly.entity_id
_entity_poly.type
_entity_poly.pdbx_seq_one_letter_code
_entity_poly.pdbx_strand_id
1 'polypeptide(L)'
;MIWRGYILALSFCCCCLLLLAAPAPAPAPITHPSEVSALLAVKKQLVDPKNNLRNWDKGDPCTSNWTGILCFYNLGKDGYLHVQELQLLNMNLSGTLAPELGQLSHLKILDFMWNELTGSIPKEIGHISTLRLLLLNGNKLYGSLPDELGYLSNLIRLQLDQNNISGQIPKTFANMSCVRHLHLNNNSLAGQIPPELSQIFTLLHLLLDNNNLSGYLPPEFSNLPDLRILQLDNNDFSGSVIPASYRNFSRLVKLSLRNCGLQGAVPDLSRIPSLTYLDLSRNHLAGPIPENKLSENMTTIDLSDNQLKGSIPGSFSDLPSLQTLSLKNNFLTGPVPTNIWQNMSFSTSARLKLDLRNNSFSSIQGHLNPPVNVTLRLEGNPVCKNANLLNVNLFCGSEPGEDKMLTNFNDSIANCPIQACPTDNFYEYVPASPLPCFCAAPLRIGYRLKSPSFSYFPPYIQPLEVYLTSSLKLSRYQLSIDTYSWEKGPRLRMYLKLFPSINVNHSSTFNVSEVQRIRHLYTSWTFPGSALFGPYELLNFTLLGPYADMKFENENQGISKGILVAVAVGGVACAVAMSVIITILITRRYTGNRHAMSRKCLYTKVSMRLGGVKYFTFKEMALATDNFNSSNQVGQGGYGKVYKGTLPDKTVVAIKRAEEGSLQGQKEFFTEIKLLSRLHHRNLVSLVGYCDEEGEQMLVYEFLPNGTLRDWLSAKSKRSLNFGMRLRIALGSAKGILYLHTEAHPPLQPWKTRELCQIMCPQLCGEHQATLIQNTF
;
A
#
# COMPACT_ATOMS: atom_id res chain seq x y z
N MET A 1 26.04 -72.96 -7.71
CA MET A 1 25.37 -72.06 -8.65
C MET A 1 23.91 -71.79 -8.33
N ILE A 2 23.15 -72.72 -7.80
CA ILE A 2 21.71 -72.60 -7.53
C ILE A 2 21.37 -71.55 -6.43
N TRP A 3 22.19 -71.43 -5.39
CA TRP A 3 21.99 -70.41 -4.31
C TRP A 3 22.17 -68.94 -4.78
N ARG A 4 22.95 -68.69 -5.82
CA ARG A 4 23.11 -67.31 -6.37
C ARG A 4 21.88 -66.84 -7.15
N GLY A 5 21.13 -67.74 -7.77
CA GLY A 5 19.90 -67.41 -8.48
C GLY A 5 18.75 -67.05 -7.52
N TYR A 6 18.66 -67.72 -6.36
CA TYR A 6 17.63 -67.43 -5.36
C TYR A 6 17.81 -66.07 -4.67
N ILE A 7 19.05 -65.66 -4.39
CA ILE A 7 19.32 -64.34 -3.79
C ILE A 7 19.05 -63.21 -4.76
N LEU A 8 19.37 -63.38 -6.05
CA LEU A 8 19.02 -62.40 -7.10
C LEU A 8 17.53 -62.30 -7.33
N ALA A 9 16.83 -63.45 -7.31
CA ALA A 9 15.34 -63.48 -7.49
C ALA A 9 14.64 -62.87 -6.26
N LEU A 10 15.08 -63.10 -5.05
CA LEU A 10 14.57 -62.49 -3.82
C LEU A 10 14.88 -61.00 -3.75
N SER A 11 16.07 -60.57 -4.18
CA SER A 11 16.40 -59.14 -4.27
C SER A 11 15.55 -58.40 -5.30
N PHE A 12 15.31 -59.03 -6.44
CA PHE A 12 14.41 -58.46 -7.51
C PHE A 12 12.96 -58.41 -7.05
N CYS A 13 12.47 -59.47 -6.36
CA CYS A 13 11.12 -59.48 -5.80
C CYS A 13 10.94 -58.47 -4.67
N CYS A 14 11.94 -58.30 -3.83
CA CYS A 14 11.95 -57.27 -2.76
C CYS A 14 11.98 -55.82 -3.35
N CYS A 15 12.77 -55.57 -4.40
CA CYS A 15 12.73 -54.27 -5.14
C CYS A 15 11.40 -54.01 -5.84
N CYS A 16 10.79 -55.07 -6.44
CA CYS A 16 9.45 -54.93 -7.04
C CYS A 16 8.36 -54.67 -5.97
N LEU A 17 8.46 -55.33 -4.81
CA LEU A 17 7.54 -55.07 -3.67
C LEU A 17 7.74 -53.70 -3.03
N LEU A 18 8.96 -53.19 -2.99
CA LEU A 18 9.24 -51.82 -2.52
C LEU A 18 8.78 -50.76 -3.53
N LEU A 19 8.79 -51.05 -4.83
CA LEU A 19 8.23 -50.18 -5.87
C LEU A 19 6.69 -50.18 -5.88
N LEU A 20 6.07 -51.31 -5.46
CA LEU A 20 4.61 -51.41 -5.30
C LEU A 20 4.10 -50.81 -3.96
N ALA A 21 4.99 -50.64 -2.97
CA ALA A 21 4.70 -50.00 -1.70
C ALA A 21 5.06 -48.50 -1.67
N ALA A 22 5.43 -47.88 -2.81
CA ALA A 22 5.53 -46.44 -2.90
C ALA A 22 4.14 -45.85 -2.55
N PRO A 23 4.02 -44.99 -1.53
CA PRO A 23 2.76 -44.34 -1.24
C PRO A 23 2.26 -43.71 -2.53
N ALA A 24 0.98 -43.91 -2.84
CA ALA A 24 0.35 -43.23 -3.96
C ALA A 24 0.71 -41.72 -3.89
N PRO A 25 1.10 -41.09 -5.01
CA PRO A 25 1.42 -39.66 -5.00
C PRO A 25 0.26 -38.94 -4.34
N ALA A 26 0.56 -38.11 -3.33
CA ALA A 26 -0.48 -37.32 -2.68
C ALA A 26 -1.30 -36.62 -3.76
N PRO A 27 -2.66 -36.61 -3.65
CA PRO A 27 -3.49 -35.98 -4.64
C PRO A 27 -2.99 -34.54 -4.84
N ALA A 28 -2.94 -34.08 -6.10
CA ALA A 28 -2.51 -32.71 -6.41
C ALA A 28 -3.33 -31.73 -5.56
N PRO A 29 -2.73 -30.70 -4.98
CA PRO A 29 -3.47 -29.72 -4.19
C PRO A 29 -4.58 -29.12 -5.06
N ILE A 30 -5.79 -29.07 -4.52
CA ILE A 30 -6.98 -28.53 -5.18
C ILE A 30 -7.56 -27.38 -4.37
N THR A 31 -8.29 -26.50 -5.03
CA THR A 31 -9.03 -25.41 -4.41
C THR A 31 -10.15 -25.94 -3.52
N HIS A 32 -10.43 -25.26 -2.40
CA HIS A 32 -11.52 -25.66 -1.50
C HIS A 32 -12.85 -25.73 -2.26
N PRO A 33 -13.62 -26.84 -2.15
CA PRO A 33 -14.82 -27.09 -2.99
C PRO A 33 -15.88 -25.99 -2.89
N SER A 34 -16.10 -25.39 -1.71
CA SER A 34 -17.04 -24.28 -1.55
C SER A 34 -16.61 -23.03 -2.33
N GLU A 35 -15.29 -22.74 -2.39
CA GLU A 35 -14.78 -21.60 -3.15
C GLU A 35 -14.91 -21.83 -4.66
N VAL A 36 -14.69 -23.05 -5.13
CA VAL A 36 -14.95 -23.42 -6.53
C VAL A 36 -16.43 -23.23 -6.88
N SER A 37 -17.33 -23.71 -6.01
CA SER A 37 -18.78 -23.54 -6.19
C SER A 37 -19.19 -22.07 -6.22
N ALA A 38 -18.62 -21.26 -5.32
CA ALA A 38 -18.84 -19.81 -5.27
C ALA A 38 -18.39 -19.12 -6.56
N LEU A 39 -17.20 -19.44 -7.06
CA LEU A 39 -16.69 -18.86 -8.32
C LEU A 39 -17.55 -19.22 -9.52
N LEU A 40 -18.05 -20.47 -9.59
CA LEU A 40 -18.99 -20.90 -10.65
C LEU A 40 -20.34 -20.18 -10.54
N ALA A 41 -20.84 -19.93 -9.32
CA ALA A 41 -22.04 -19.13 -9.10
C ALA A 41 -21.82 -17.67 -9.55
N VAL A 42 -20.66 -17.08 -9.23
CA VAL A 42 -20.26 -15.76 -9.74
C VAL A 42 -20.26 -15.73 -11.27
N LYS A 43 -19.63 -16.72 -11.92
CA LYS A 43 -19.62 -16.82 -13.40
C LYS A 43 -21.05 -16.85 -13.97
N LYS A 44 -21.96 -17.57 -13.33
CA LYS A 44 -23.36 -17.71 -13.78
C LYS A 44 -24.14 -16.40 -13.71
N GLN A 45 -23.82 -15.52 -12.73
CA GLN A 45 -24.47 -14.21 -12.57
C GLN A 45 -23.88 -13.14 -13.50
N LEU A 46 -22.69 -13.38 -14.05
CA LEU A 46 -21.99 -12.46 -14.93
C LEU A 46 -22.32 -12.75 -16.41
N VAL A 47 -22.47 -11.68 -17.18
CA VAL A 47 -22.52 -11.72 -18.65
C VAL A 47 -21.17 -11.24 -19.16
N ASP A 48 -20.45 -12.08 -19.88
CA ASP A 48 -19.10 -11.83 -20.40
C ASP A 48 -19.08 -11.84 -21.94
N PRO A 49 -19.38 -10.71 -22.59
CA PRO A 49 -19.48 -10.65 -24.04
C PRO A 49 -18.12 -10.83 -24.76
N LYS A 50 -17.01 -10.66 -24.05
CA LYS A 50 -15.65 -10.82 -24.60
C LYS A 50 -15.03 -12.19 -24.30
N ASN A 51 -15.79 -13.10 -23.64
CA ASN A 51 -15.30 -14.43 -23.24
C ASN A 51 -13.99 -14.41 -22.43
N ASN A 52 -13.81 -13.40 -21.57
CA ASN A 52 -12.65 -13.30 -20.69
C ASN A 52 -12.57 -14.47 -19.69
N LEU A 53 -13.75 -14.98 -19.25
CA LEU A 53 -13.89 -16.03 -18.24
C LEU A 53 -14.05 -17.42 -18.86
N ARG A 54 -13.63 -17.62 -20.12
CA ARG A 54 -13.77 -18.88 -20.86
C ARG A 54 -13.06 -20.09 -20.23
N ASN A 55 -12.10 -19.82 -19.34
CA ASN A 55 -11.33 -20.86 -18.66
C ASN A 55 -11.88 -21.22 -17.27
N TRP A 56 -12.95 -20.53 -16.78
CA TRP A 56 -13.50 -20.78 -15.44
C TRP A 56 -14.30 -22.09 -15.30
N ASP A 57 -14.41 -22.88 -16.31
CA ASP A 57 -15.02 -24.23 -16.34
C ASP A 57 -14.00 -25.32 -16.67
N LYS A 58 -12.72 -24.95 -16.76
CA LYS A 58 -11.64 -25.86 -17.15
C LYS A 58 -10.67 -26.07 -16.03
N GLY A 59 -10.68 -27.26 -15.43
CA GLY A 59 -9.78 -27.59 -14.33
C GLY A 59 -10.12 -26.86 -13.03
N ASP A 60 -9.13 -26.73 -12.18
CA ASP A 60 -9.25 -26.15 -10.84
C ASP A 60 -8.84 -24.66 -10.84
N PRO A 61 -9.53 -23.77 -10.12
CA PRO A 61 -9.25 -22.33 -10.10
C PRO A 61 -7.80 -21.97 -9.82
N CYS A 62 -7.20 -22.61 -8.81
CA CYS A 62 -5.85 -22.27 -8.33
C CYS A 62 -4.74 -22.92 -9.15
N THR A 63 -4.99 -24.08 -9.78
CA THR A 63 -3.97 -24.83 -10.51
C THR A 63 -4.09 -24.69 -12.03
N SER A 64 -5.25 -24.27 -12.54
CA SER A 64 -5.50 -24.11 -13.98
C SER A 64 -5.56 -22.64 -14.43
N ASN A 65 -5.04 -21.70 -13.62
CA ASN A 65 -4.91 -20.27 -13.93
C ASN A 65 -6.22 -19.64 -14.43
N TRP A 66 -7.29 -19.71 -13.65
CA TRP A 66 -8.54 -19.04 -14.00
C TRP A 66 -8.32 -17.52 -14.06
N THR A 67 -8.85 -16.88 -15.10
CA THR A 67 -8.71 -15.46 -15.33
C THR A 67 -9.10 -14.64 -14.11
N GLY A 68 -8.19 -13.81 -13.62
CA GLY A 68 -8.44 -12.92 -12.48
C GLY A 68 -8.39 -13.60 -11.11
N ILE A 69 -8.10 -14.89 -11.02
CA ILE A 69 -7.96 -15.62 -9.77
C ILE A 69 -6.48 -15.72 -9.40
N LEU A 70 -6.16 -15.33 -8.17
CA LEU A 70 -4.87 -15.58 -7.53
C LEU A 70 -5.11 -16.31 -6.21
N CYS A 71 -4.38 -17.41 -6.00
CA CYS A 71 -4.50 -18.23 -4.80
C CYS A 71 -3.26 -18.13 -3.91
N PHE A 72 -3.42 -18.54 -2.65
CA PHE A 72 -2.26 -18.74 -1.78
C PHE A 72 -1.40 -19.89 -2.29
N TYR A 73 -0.08 -19.75 -2.15
CA TYR A 73 0.88 -20.78 -2.58
C TYR A 73 0.88 -22.01 -1.66
N ASN A 74 0.54 -21.84 -0.40
CA ASN A 74 0.56 -22.89 0.61
C ASN A 74 -0.85 -23.42 0.85
N LEU A 75 -0.96 -24.73 1.09
CA LEU A 75 -2.19 -25.35 1.55
C LEU A 75 -2.65 -24.73 2.87
N GLY A 76 -3.95 -24.54 3.00
CA GLY A 76 -4.58 -24.19 4.26
C GLY A 76 -4.44 -25.32 5.29
N LYS A 77 -4.82 -25.04 6.54
CA LYS A 77 -4.86 -26.06 7.60
C LYS A 77 -5.82 -27.22 7.30
N ASP A 78 -6.78 -26.97 6.46
CA ASP A 78 -7.79 -27.92 5.95
C ASP A 78 -7.31 -28.78 4.77
N GLY A 79 -6.06 -28.55 4.29
CA GLY A 79 -5.45 -29.30 3.20
C GLY A 79 -5.85 -28.82 1.79
N TYR A 80 -6.49 -27.66 1.66
CA TYR A 80 -6.91 -27.07 0.38
C TYR A 80 -6.14 -25.82 0.03
N LEU A 81 -6.13 -25.45 -1.26
CA LEU A 81 -5.74 -24.12 -1.71
C LEU A 81 -6.93 -23.17 -1.59
N HIS A 82 -6.65 -21.91 -1.24
CA HIS A 82 -7.66 -20.88 -1.08
C HIS A 82 -7.42 -19.70 -2.02
N VAL A 83 -8.51 -19.11 -2.49
CA VAL A 83 -8.50 -17.90 -3.31
C VAL A 83 -8.08 -16.69 -2.43
N GLN A 84 -7.03 -16.02 -2.86
CA GLN A 84 -6.51 -14.83 -2.21
C GLN A 84 -7.04 -13.54 -2.84
N GLU A 85 -7.14 -13.50 -4.17
CA GLU A 85 -7.54 -12.33 -4.94
C GLU A 85 -8.48 -12.73 -6.07
N LEU A 86 -9.52 -11.92 -6.29
CA LEU A 86 -10.41 -11.97 -7.42
C LEU A 86 -10.40 -10.60 -8.10
N GLN A 87 -9.72 -10.50 -9.25
CA GLN A 87 -9.47 -9.26 -9.98
C GLN A 87 -10.03 -9.33 -11.41
N LEU A 88 -11.18 -8.72 -11.62
CA LEU A 88 -11.90 -8.66 -12.91
C LEU A 88 -12.06 -7.22 -13.43
N LEU A 89 -11.05 -6.39 -13.20
CA LEU A 89 -10.98 -5.00 -13.61
C LEU A 89 -11.14 -4.82 -15.12
N ASN A 90 -12.07 -3.96 -15.56
CA ASN A 90 -12.22 -3.46 -16.94
C ASN A 90 -12.35 -4.58 -18.01
N MET A 91 -13.17 -5.57 -17.70
CA MET A 91 -13.41 -6.71 -18.60
C MET A 91 -14.72 -6.60 -19.40
N ASN A 92 -15.42 -5.46 -19.30
CA ASN A 92 -16.72 -5.25 -19.94
C ASN A 92 -17.79 -6.27 -19.49
N LEU A 93 -17.71 -6.68 -18.22
CA LEU A 93 -18.65 -7.60 -17.61
C LEU A 93 -19.94 -6.87 -17.22
N SER A 94 -21.08 -7.50 -17.42
CA SER A 94 -22.38 -7.06 -16.91
C SER A 94 -23.04 -8.17 -16.08
N GLY A 95 -24.28 -7.95 -15.63
CA GLY A 95 -24.95 -8.86 -14.70
C GLY A 95 -24.90 -8.35 -13.26
N THR A 96 -24.91 -9.24 -12.27
CA THR A 96 -25.01 -8.89 -10.84
C THR A 96 -23.92 -9.56 -10.01
N LEU A 97 -23.67 -9.00 -8.84
CA LEU A 97 -22.78 -9.62 -7.84
C LEU A 97 -23.51 -10.80 -7.17
N ALA A 98 -22.90 -11.96 -7.16
CA ALA A 98 -23.44 -13.17 -6.55
C ALA A 98 -23.27 -13.14 -5.01
N PRO A 99 -24.30 -13.46 -4.21
CA PRO A 99 -24.19 -13.59 -2.76
C PRO A 99 -23.13 -14.62 -2.32
N GLU A 100 -22.88 -15.64 -3.14
CA GLU A 100 -21.88 -16.67 -2.93
C GLU A 100 -20.45 -16.13 -2.84
N LEU A 101 -20.20 -14.88 -3.26
CA LEU A 101 -18.92 -14.21 -3.01
C LEU A 101 -18.54 -14.25 -1.51
N GLY A 102 -19.53 -14.19 -0.61
CA GLY A 102 -19.31 -14.31 0.83
C GLY A 102 -18.69 -15.63 1.30
N GLN A 103 -18.70 -16.67 0.46
CA GLN A 103 -18.08 -17.97 0.75
C GLN A 103 -16.56 -17.98 0.51
N LEU A 104 -16.00 -16.96 -0.15
CA LEU A 104 -14.55 -16.79 -0.36
C LEU A 104 -13.88 -16.27 0.93
N SER A 105 -13.88 -17.08 1.97
CA SER A 105 -13.53 -16.66 3.34
C SER A 105 -12.07 -16.22 3.53
N HIS A 106 -11.19 -16.54 2.60
CA HIS A 106 -9.77 -16.20 2.61
C HIS A 106 -9.41 -15.03 1.67
N LEU A 107 -10.40 -14.47 0.98
CA LEU A 107 -10.20 -13.42 -0.01
C LEU A 107 -9.67 -12.13 0.63
N LYS A 108 -8.63 -11.55 0.03
CA LYS A 108 -8.03 -10.26 0.44
C LYS A 108 -8.37 -9.12 -0.49
N ILE A 109 -8.55 -9.41 -1.78
CA ILE A 109 -8.86 -8.40 -2.81
C ILE A 109 -10.06 -8.87 -3.61
N LEU A 110 -11.10 -8.04 -3.63
CA LEU A 110 -12.26 -8.18 -4.51
C LEU A 110 -12.32 -6.95 -5.42
N ASP A 111 -11.98 -7.13 -6.68
CA ASP A 111 -11.88 -6.06 -7.67
C ASP A 111 -12.74 -6.34 -8.91
N PHE A 112 -13.81 -5.55 -9.05
CA PHE A 112 -14.68 -5.52 -10.23
C PHE A 112 -14.78 -4.11 -10.84
N MET A 113 -13.79 -3.25 -10.62
CA MET A 113 -13.79 -1.88 -11.11
C MET A 113 -14.01 -1.81 -12.64
N TRP A 114 -14.66 -0.74 -13.10
CA TRP A 114 -14.80 -0.39 -14.52
C TRP A 114 -15.46 -1.50 -15.35
N ASN A 115 -16.59 -1.99 -14.87
CA ASN A 115 -17.47 -2.90 -15.58
C ASN A 115 -18.87 -2.31 -15.72
N GLU A 116 -19.84 -3.10 -16.17
CA GLU A 116 -21.23 -2.70 -16.40
C GLU A 116 -22.19 -3.42 -15.41
N LEU A 117 -21.69 -3.77 -14.21
CA LEU A 117 -22.44 -4.53 -13.20
C LEU A 117 -23.61 -3.74 -12.66
N THR A 118 -24.74 -4.40 -12.47
CA THR A 118 -25.99 -3.86 -11.93
C THR A 118 -26.41 -4.59 -10.65
N GLY A 119 -27.58 -4.26 -10.11
CA GLY A 119 -28.08 -4.89 -8.88
C GLY A 119 -27.51 -4.24 -7.61
N SER A 120 -27.87 -4.80 -6.47
CA SER A 120 -27.38 -4.36 -5.15
C SER A 120 -26.08 -5.06 -4.75
N ILE A 121 -25.35 -4.46 -3.81
CA ILE A 121 -24.19 -5.10 -3.19
C ILE A 121 -24.71 -6.18 -2.23
N PRO A 122 -24.33 -7.46 -2.38
CA PRO A 122 -24.75 -8.51 -1.47
C PRO A 122 -24.17 -8.30 -0.06
N LYS A 123 -25.04 -8.41 0.96
CA LYS A 123 -24.62 -8.30 2.36
C LYS A 123 -23.62 -9.37 2.80
N GLU A 124 -23.63 -10.51 2.14
CA GLU A 124 -22.75 -11.65 2.37
C GLU A 124 -21.27 -11.30 2.16
N ILE A 125 -20.96 -10.27 1.38
CA ILE A 125 -19.58 -9.76 1.23
C ILE A 125 -19.05 -9.29 2.59
N GLY A 126 -19.90 -8.78 3.48
CA GLY A 126 -19.54 -8.40 4.85
C GLY A 126 -19.02 -9.55 5.73
N HIS A 127 -19.23 -10.80 5.32
CA HIS A 127 -18.72 -11.99 6.02
C HIS A 127 -17.27 -12.33 5.70
N ILE A 128 -16.66 -11.70 4.66
CA ILE A 128 -15.27 -11.95 4.26
C ILE A 128 -14.31 -11.17 5.18
N SER A 129 -14.15 -11.64 6.41
CA SER A 129 -13.36 -10.95 7.43
C SER A 129 -11.89 -10.68 7.06
N THR A 130 -11.34 -11.43 6.10
CA THR A 130 -9.96 -11.28 5.59
C THR A 130 -9.81 -10.18 4.54
N LEU A 131 -10.93 -9.60 4.06
CA LEU A 131 -10.95 -8.65 2.95
C LEU A 131 -10.22 -7.36 3.32
N ARG A 132 -9.28 -6.96 2.45
CA ARG A 132 -8.48 -5.73 2.60
C ARG A 132 -8.86 -4.66 1.59
N LEU A 133 -9.21 -5.05 0.39
CA LEU A 133 -9.63 -4.16 -0.69
C LEU A 133 -10.96 -4.61 -1.24
N LEU A 134 -11.97 -3.72 -1.22
CA LEU A 134 -13.26 -3.88 -1.88
C LEU A 134 -13.40 -2.76 -2.90
N LEU A 135 -13.28 -3.12 -4.18
CA LEU A 135 -13.15 -2.21 -5.31
C LEU A 135 -14.26 -2.51 -6.33
N LEU A 136 -15.36 -1.77 -6.25
CA LEU A 136 -16.56 -1.92 -7.11
C LEU A 136 -16.89 -0.63 -7.87
N ASN A 137 -15.99 0.36 -7.83
CA ASN A 137 -16.23 1.65 -8.46
C ASN A 137 -16.29 1.57 -9.98
N GLY A 138 -17.02 2.53 -10.60
CA GLY A 138 -17.19 2.55 -12.06
C GLY A 138 -18.07 1.43 -12.58
N ASN A 139 -19.23 1.21 -11.94
CA ASN A 139 -20.27 0.25 -12.33
C ASN A 139 -21.63 0.94 -12.35
N LYS A 140 -22.71 0.16 -12.47
CA LYS A 140 -24.11 0.61 -12.42
C LYS A 140 -24.86 0.02 -11.22
N LEU A 141 -24.14 -0.25 -10.11
CA LEU A 141 -24.71 -0.82 -8.89
C LEU A 141 -25.70 0.17 -8.26
N TYR A 142 -26.79 -0.33 -7.70
CA TYR A 142 -27.84 0.48 -7.06
C TYR A 142 -28.29 -0.13 -5.73
N GLY A 143 -29.30 0.46 -5.10
CA GLY A 143 -29.78 0.05 -3.77
C GLY A 143 -28.97 0.69 -2.66
N SER A 144 -29.22 0.27 -1.42
CA SER A 144 -28.54 0.80 -0.23
C SER A 144 -27.24 0.05 0.08
N LEU A 145 -26.37 0.74 0.82
CA LEU A 145 -25.14 0.12 1.38
C LEU A 145 -25.55 -0.87 2.48
N PRO A 146 -25.13 -2.15 2.42
CA PRO A 146 -25.39 -3.11 3.49
C PRO A 146 -24.67 -2.74 4.80
N ASP A 147 -25.35 -2.85 5.91
CA ASP A 147 -24.77 -2.66 7.26
C ASP A 147 -23.63 -3.63 7.55
N GLU A 148 -23.71 -4.83 6.98
CA GLU A 148 -22.75 -5.91 7.15
C GLU A 148 -21.36 -5.57 6.63
N LEU A 149 -21.23 -4.64 5.67
CA LEU A 149 -19.93 -4.15 5.23
C LEU A 149 -19.12 -3.51 6.37
N GLY A 150 -19.82 -2.97 7.39
CA GLY A 150 -19.20 -2.44 8.61
C GLY A 150 -18.43 -3.48 9.43
N TYR A 151 -18.66 -4.77 9.21
CA TYR A 151 -17.96 -5.84 9.93
C TYR A 151 -16.61 -6.24 9.31
N LEU A 152 -16.24 -5.63 8.17
CA LEU A 152 -14.96 -5.86 7.50
C LEU A 152 -13.80 -5.17 8.26
N SER A 153 -13.42 -5.67 9.40
CA SER A 153 -12.43 -5.06 10.32
C SER A 153 -11.01 -4.95 9.71
N ASN A 154 -10.66 -5.81 8.74
CA ASN A 154 -9.37 -5.79 8.05
C ASN A 154 -9.36 -4.93 6.78
N LEU A 155 -10.49 -4.34 6.41
CA LEU A 155 -10.62 -3.54 5.20
C LEU A 155 -9.77 -2.26 5.30
N ILE A 156 -8.91 -2.05 4.30
CA ILE A 156 -8.05 -0.87 4.21
C ILE A 156 -8.64 0.15 3.24
N ARG A 157 -9.33 -0.33 2.20
CA ARG A 157 -9.88 0.51 1.14
C ARG A 157 -11.27 0.02 0.75
N LEU A 158 -12.23 0.95 0.80
CA LEU A 158 -13.57 0.77 0.25
C LEU A 158 -13.77 1.78 -0.88
N GLN A 159 -13.94 1.30 -2.11
CA GLN A 159 -14.21 2.11 -3.29
C GLN A 159 -15.50 1.65 -3.96
N LEU A 160 -16.52 2.43 -3.80
CA LEU A 160 -17.87 2.22 -4.39
C LEU A 160 -18.30 3.41 -5.25
N ASP A 161 -17.38 4.35 -5.47
CA ASP A 161 -17.68 5.57 -6.22
C ASP A 161 -18.05 5.29 -7.67
N GLN A 162 -18.74 6.27 -8.29
CA GLN A 162 -19.22 6.16 -9.67
C GLN A 162 -20.13 4.94 -9.87
N ASN A 163 -21.21 4.90 -9.11
CA ASN A 163 -22.31 3.96 -9.17
C ASN A 163 -23.65 4.70 -9.00
N ASN A 164 -24.76 3.98 -8.86
CA ASN A 164 -26.09 4.52 -8.59
C ASN A 164 -26.58 4.17 -7.18
N ILE A 165 -25.66 3.99 -6.22
CA ILE A 165 -25.97 3.57 -4.85
C ILE A 165 -26.69 4.70 -4.14
N SER A 166 -27.76 4.37 -3.40
CA SER A 166 -28.65 5.31 -2.72
C SER A 166 -28.80 4.98 -1.23
N GLY A 167 -29.69 5.67 -0.55
CA GLY A 167 -29.91 5.48 0.89
C GLY A 167 -28.84 6.16 1.75
N GLN A 168 -28.80 5.83 3.03
CA GLN A 168 -27.89 6.44 3.99
C GLN A 168 -26.54 5.69 4.08
N ILE A 169 -25.51 6.39 4.53
CA ILE A 169 -24.24 5.76 4.91
C ILE A 169 -24.48 5.04 6.24
N PRO A 170 -24.21 3.74 6.33
CA PRO A 170 -24.44 2.98 7.58
C PRO A 170 -23.55 3.46 8.73
N LYS A 171 -24.11 3.59 9.93
CA LYS A 171 -23.34 3.88 11.16
C LYS A 171 -22.36 2.78 11.52
N THR A 172 -22.66 1.54 11.11
CA THR A 172 -21.78 0.37 11.29
C THR A 172 -20.43 0.51 10.62
N PHE A 173 -20.31 1.43 9.61
CA PHE A 173 -19.02 1.71 8.97
C PHE A 173 -17.97 2.25 9.95
N ALA A 174 -18.39 2.81 11.09
CA ALA A 174 -17.49 3.19 12.19
C ALA A 174 -16.67 2.01 12.75
N ASN A 175 -17.15 0.78 12.57
CA ASN A 175 -16.46 -0.43 13.05
C ASN A 175 -15.30 -0.88 12.16
N MET A 176 -15.14 -0.29 10.95
CA MET A 176 -14.06 -0.59 10.02
C MET A 176 -12.73 0.02 10.50
N SER A 177 -12.15 -0.53 11.55
CA SER A 177 -11.00 0.03 12.27
C SER A 177 -9.69 0.18 11.45
N CYS A 178 -9.56 -0.51 10.32
CA CYS A 178 -8.38 -0.46 9.45
C CYS A 178 -8.57 0.39 8.20
N VAL A 179 -9.76 0.94 7.94
CA VAL A 179 -10.05 1.69 6.73
C VAL A 179 -9.25 3.00 6.69
N ARG A 180 -8.53 3.19 5.60
CA ARG A 180 -7.77 4.40 5.29
C ARG A 180 -8.39 5.23 4.17
N HIS A 181 -9.11 4.57 3.26
CA HIS A 181 -9.68 5.20 2.09
C HIS A 181 -11.16 4.81 1.97
N LEU A 182 -12.04 5.76 2.20
CA LEU A 182 -13.48 5.61 2.06
C LEU A 182 -13.94 6.52 0.89
N HIS A 183 -14.17 5.91 -0.27
CA HIS A 183 -14.55 6.60 -1.49
C HIS A 183 -15.96 6.15 -1.92
N LEU A 184 -16.94 7.03 -1.70
CA LEU A 184 -18.36 6.83 -2.02
C LEU A 184 -18.89 7.92 -2.95
N ASN A 185 -18.00 8.74 -3.49
CA ASN A 185 -18.36 9.88 -4.33
C ASN A 185 -19.03 9.47 -5.65
N ASN A 186 -19.76 10.39 -6.29
CA ASN A 186 -20.54 10.12 -7.50
C ASN A 186 -21.51 8.93 -7.32
N ASN A 187 -22.44 9.07 -6.40
CA ASN A 187 -23.53 8.16 -6.13
C ASN A 187 -24.82 8.97 -5.87
N SER A 188 -25.87 8.33 -5.35
CA SER A 188 -27.12 8.95 -4.93
C SER A 188 -27.36 8.82 -3.42
N LEU A 189 -26.29 8.78 -2.62
CA LEU A 189 -26.36 8.65 -1.17
C LEU A 189 -27.02 9.89 -0.57
N ALA A 190 -27.88 9.71 0.45
CA ALA A 190 -28.68 10.76 1.03
C ALA A 190 -28.64 10.74 2.57
N GLY A 191 -29.19 11.77 3.20
CA GLY A 191 -29.27 11.90 4.66
C GLY A 191 -27.99 12.38 5.31
N GLN A 192 -27.96 12.33 6.63
CA GLN A 192 -26.87 12.84 7.46
C GLN A 192 -25.62 11.96 7.35
N ILE A 193 -24.45 12.57 7.21
CA ILE A 193 -23.17 11.85 7.36
C ILE A 193 -23.05 11.41 8.81
N PRO A 194 -22.90 10.10 9.10
CA PRO A 194 -22.81 9.61 10.48
C PRO A 194 -21.61 10.21 11.23
N PRO A 195 -21.81 10.93 12.34
CA PRO A 195 -20.72 11.43 13.18
C PRO A 195 -19.81 10.32 13.69
N GLU A 196 -20.35 9.11 13.82
CA GLU A 196 -19.65 7.90 14.24
C GLU A 196 -18.46 7.54 13.35
N LEU A 197 -18.44 7.99 12.09
CA LEU A 197 -17.27 7.81 11.19
C LEU A 197 -16.00 8.48 11.74
N SER A 198 -16.13 9.42 12.68
CA SER A 198 -15.00 10.01 13.43
C SER A 198 -14.23 8.99 14.29
N GLN A 199 -14.80 7.80 14.51
CA GLN A 199 -14.14 6.71 15.25
C GLN A 199 -13.17 5.91 14.38
N ILE A 200 -13.14 6.12 13.06
CA ILE A 200 -12.19 5.47 12.16
C ILE A 200 -10.85 6.22 12.21
N PHE A 201 -10.09 6.08 13.27
CA PHE A 201 -8.84 6.83 13.51
C PHE A 201 -7.76 6.61 12.44
N THR A 202 -7.89 5.58 11.61
CA THR A 202 -6.97 5.27 10.51
C THR A 202 -7.30 6.00 9.20
N LEU A 203 -8.42 6.75 9.16
CA LEU A 203 -8.95 7.35 7.94
C LEU A 203 -8.01 8.46 7.42
N LEU A 204 -7.57 8.30 6.16
CA LEU A 204 -6.75 9.27 5.44
C LEU A 204 -7.56 10.10 4.44
N HIS A 205 -8.48 9.44 3.73
CA HIS A 205 -9.27 10.06 2.67
C HIS A 205 -10.76 9.74 2.85
N LEU A 206 -11.57 10.78 2.93
CA LEU A 206 -13.03 10.70 2.92
C LEU A 206 -13.54 11.47 1.71
N LEU A 207 -13.96 10.74 0.67
CA LEU A 207 -14.49 11.31 -0.58
C LEU A 207 -15.97 10.95 -0.69
N LEU A 208 -16.84 11.93 -0.51
CA LEU A 208 -18.30 11.80 -0.54
C LEU A 208 -18.92 12.79 -1.54
N ASP A 209 -18.11 13.44 -2.35
CA ASP A 209 -18.57 14.46 -3.30
C ASP A 209 -19.55 13.90 -4.34
N ASN A 210 -20.41 14.76 -4.86
CA ASN A 210 -21.44 14.42 -5.85
C ASN A 210 -22.37 13.31 -5.33
N ASN A 211 -23.10 13.62 -4.28
CA ASN A 211 -24.15 12.81 -3.68
C ASN A 211 -25.36 13.71 -3.32
N ASN A 212 -26.33 13.19 -2.61
CA ASN A 212 -27.48 13.92 -2.10
C ASN A 212 -27.48 13.95 -0.55
N LEU A 213 -26.28 14.00 0.06
CA LEU A 213 -26.11 14.06 1.51
C LEU A 213 -26.61 15.39 2.06
N SER A 214 -27.18 15.35 3.27
CA SER A 214 -27.83 16.49 3.90
C SER A 214 -27.56 16.56 5.41
N GLY A 215 -28.20 17.52 6.09
CA GLY A 215 -28.03 17.72 7.52
C GLY A 215 -26.83 18.62 7.83
N TYR A 216 -26.04 18.29 8.84
CA TYR A 216 -24.91 19.12 9.27
C TYR A 216 -23.54 18.46 9.01
N LEU A 217 -22.50 19.26 8.95
CA LEU A 217 -21.12 18.78 8.88
C LEU A 217 -20.69 18.31 10.28
N PRO A 218 -20.32 17.02 10.48
CA PRO A 218 -19.98 16.52 11.81
C PRO A 218 -18.75 17.22 12.41
N PRO A 219 -18.88 17.98 13.50
CA PRO A 219 -17.74 18.64 14.16
C PRO A 219 -16.72 17.64 14.71
N GLU A 220 -17.12 16.41 14.97
CA GLU A 220 -16.30 15.30 15.46
C GLU A 220 -15.21 14.88 14.48
N PHE A 221 -15.36 15.18 13.19
CA PHE A 221 -14.34 14.86 12.19
C PHE A 221 -12.99 15.54 12.47
N SER A 222 -13.00 16.66 13.19
CA SER A 222 -11.77 17.32 13.65
C SER A 222 -10.93 16.45 14.60
N ASN A 223 -11.48 15.36 15.16
CA ASN A 223 -10.77 14.42 16.01
C ASN A 223 -10.04 13.32 15.22
N LEU A 224 -10.21 13.24 13.90
CA LEU A 224 -9.51 12.27 13.05
C LEU A 224 -8.03 12.66 12.92
N PRO A 225 -7.10 11.86 13.49
CA PRO A 225 -5.71 12.29 13.66
C PRO A 225 -4.92 12.28 12.34
N ASP A 226 -5.33 11.43 11.40
CA ASP A 226 -4.59 11.18 10.17
C ASP A 226 -5.32 11.65 8.91
N LEU A 227 -6.50 12.28 9.03
CA LEU A 227 -7.28 12.71 7.87
C LEU A 227 -6.50 13.76 7.05
N ARG A 228 -6.30 13.45 5.77
CA ARG A 228 -5.58 14.30 4.81
C ARG A 228 -6.50 14.96 3.79
N ILE A 229 -7.55 14.27 3.39
CA ILE A 229 -8.49 14.77 2.38
C ILE A 229 -9.91 14.60 2.90
N LEU A 230 -10.63 15.72 2.99
CA LEU A 230 -12.06 15.78 3.21
C LEU A 230 -12.68 16.48 1.99
N GLN A 231 -13.41 15.72 1.17
CA GLN A 231 -14.04 16.21 -0.05
C GLN A 231 -15.53 15.85 -0.05
N LEU A 232 -16.41 16.88 0.05
CA LEU A 232 -17.84 16.74 0.18
C LEU A 232 -18.61 17.54 -0.91
N ASP A 233 -17.94 18.00 -1.93
CA ASP A 233 -18.49 18.89 -2.97
C ASP A 233 -19.82 18.39 -3.54
N ASN A 234 -20.70 19.32 -3.91
CA ASN A 234 -21.99 19.01 -4.55
C ASN A 234 -22.84 18.05 -3.70
N ASN A 235 -23.13 18.45 -2.48
CA ASN A 235 -24.11 17.86 -1.56
C ASN A 235 -25.06 18.97 -1.06
N ASP A 236 -26.06 18.65 -0.28
CA ASP A 236 -27.03 19.59 0.24
C ASP A 236 -26.99 19.69 1.76
N PHE A 237 -26.04 20.44 2.29
CA PHE A 237 -25.97 20.78 3.72
C PHE A 237 -26.62 22.15 4.01
N SER A 238 -27.68 22.50 3.26
CA SER A 238 -28.35 23.80 3.36
C SER A 238 -28.74 24.15 4.80
N GLY A 239 -28.41 25.39 5.21
CA GLY A 239 -28.61 25.85 6.58
C GLY A 239 -27.52 25.48 7.57
N SER A 240 -26.57 24.64 7.20
CA SER A 240 -25.45 24.25 8.06
C SER A 240 -24.28 25.23 7.96
N VAL A 241 -23.48 25.30 9.02
CA VAL A 241 -22.25 26.09 9.08
C VAL A 241 -21.02 25.17 9.04
N ILE A 242 -19.88 25.71 8.63
CA ILE A 242 -18.60 24.99 8.75
C ILE A 242 -18.21 24.97 10.24
N PRO A 243 -18.03 23.80 10.87
CA PRO A 243 -17.70 23.71 12.29
C PRO A 243 -16.41 24.45 12.63
N ALA A 244 -16.42 25.27 13.67
CA ALA A 244 -15.22 25.98 14.13
C ALA A 244 -14.13 24.98 14.64
N SER A 245 -14.51 23.77 15.03
CA SER A 245 -13.57 22.70 15.40
C SER A 245 -12.68 22.25 14.26
N TYR A 246 -13.07 22.48 12.98
CA TYR A 246 -12.26 22.08 11.81
C TYR A 246 -10.88 22.74 11.78
N ARG A 247 -10.68 23.86 12.49
CA ARG A 247 -9.34 24.46 12.74
C ARG A 247 -8.36 23.51 13.44
N ASN A 248 -8.85 22.45 14.08
CA ASN A 248 -8.05 21.51 14.87
C ASN A 248 -7.56 20.30 14.06
N PHE A 249 -7.89 20.19 12.76
CA PHE A 249 -7.32 19.15 11.93
C PHE A 249 -5.79 19.21 11.93
N SER A 250 -5.13 18.14 12.35
CA SER A 250 -3.67 18.09 12.51
C SER A 250 -2.90 17.85 11.21
N ARG A 251 -3.49 17.09 10.28
CA ARG A 251 -2.83 16.60 9.04
C ARG A 251 -3.62 16.85 7.77
N LEU A 252 -4.66 17.66 7.83
CA LEU A 252 -5.50 17.93 6.67
C LEU A 252 -4.70 18.72 5.61
N VAL A 253 -4.68 18.18 4.39
CA VAL A 253 -4.02 18.76 3.21
C VAL A 253 -5.04 19.40 2.28
N LYS A 254 -6.23 18.79 2.15
CA LYS A 254 -7.29 19.27 1.28
C LYS A 254 -8.62 19.30 2.00
N LEU A 255 -9.27 20.48 1.96
CA LEU A 255 -10.66 20.69 2.36
C LEU A 255 -11.43 21.22 1.15
N SER A 256 -12.42 20.45 0.70
CA SER A 256 -13.29 20.85 -0.42
C SER A 256 -14.75 20.64 -0.04
N LEU A 257 -15.47 21.76 0.08
CA LEU A 257 -16.87 21.85 0.49
C LEU A 257 -17.64 22.71 -0.54
N ARG A 258 -17.28 22.60 -1.81
CA ARG A 258 -17.85 23.40 -2.90
C ARG A 258 -19.30 22.99 -3.14
N ASN A 259 -20.16 24.01 -3.35
CA ASN A 259 -21.58 23.79 -3.72
C ASN A 259 -22.30 22.86 -2.73
N CYS A 260 -22.26 23.24 -1.45
CA CYS A 260 -22.83 22.46 -0.35
C CYS A 260 -23.99 23.15 0.37
N GLY A 261 -24.42 24.33 -0.08
CA GLY A 261 -25.49 25.14 0.56
C GLY A 261 -25.09 25.69 1.94
N LEU A 262 -23.80 25.71 2.27
CA LEU A 262 -23.30 26.14 3.59
C LEU A 262 -23.47 27.63 3.80
N GLN A 263 -23.76 28.03 5.05
CA GLN A 263 -23.98 29.42 5.46
C GLN A 263 -23.07 29.80 6.65
N GLY A 264 -23.17 31.08 7.08
CA GLY A 264 -22.37 31.60 8.19
C GLY A 264 -21.00 32.09 7.76
N ALA A 265 -20.09 32.28 8.70
CA ALA A 265 -18.75 32.79 8.43
C ALA A 265 -17.77 31.69 8.04
N VAL A 266 -16.76 32.05 7.25
CA VAL A 266 -15.58 31.20 7.03
C VAL A 266 -14.84 31.07 8.35
N PRO A 267 -14.63 29.86 8.90
CA PRO A 267 -13.88 29.68 10.13
C PRO A 267 -12.38 29.99 9.94
N ASP A 268 -11.71 30.36 11.00
CA ASP A 268 -10.25 30.50 11.00
C ASP A 268 -9.57 29.12 10.87
N LEU A 269 -8.97 28.83 9.70
CA LEU A 269 -8.28 27.59 9.39
C LEU A 269 -6.75 27.71 9.47
N SER A 270 -6.23 28.81 10.00
CA SER A 270 -4.78 29.08 10.09
C SER A 270 -4.00 28.06 10.94
N ARG A 271 -4.68 27.36 11.83
CA ARG A 271 -4.06 26.33 12.70
C ARG A 271 -3.84 24.99 11.99
N ILE A 272 -4.30 24.81 10.76
CA ILE A 272 -4.08 23.56 9.99
C ILE A 272 -2.72 23.67 9.28
N PRO A 273 -1.67 23.00 9.78
CA PRO A 273 -0.28 23.27 9.34
C PRO A 273 0.02 22.78 7.92
N SER A 274 -0.70 21.76 7.47
CA SER A 274 -0.46 21.09 6.18
C SER A 274 -1.48 21.44 5.10
N LEU A 275 -2.38 22.40 5.36
CA LEU A 275 -3.43 22.74 4.40
C LEU A 275 -2.81 23.31 3.12
N THR A 276 -3.13 22.69 1.99
CA THR A 276 -2.58 23.02 0.68
C THR A 276 -3.68 23.46 -0.29
N TYR A 277 -4.88 22.92 -0.13
CA TYR A 277 -6.02 23.17 -0.99
C TYR A 277 -7.28 23.47 -0.18
N LEU A 278 -7.91 24.59 -0.46
CA LEU A 278 -9.17 25.05 0.15
C LEU A 278 -10.15 25.46 -0.94
N ASP A 279 -11.28 24.78 -1.05
CA ASP A 279 -12.38 25.13 -1.92
C ASP A 279 -13.70 25.19 -1.12
N LEU A 280 -14.19 26.38 -0.90
CA LEU A 280 -15.48 26.67 -0.26
C LEU A 280 -16.44 27.41 -1.22
N SER A 281 -16.16 27.35 -2.52
CA SER A 281 -16.90 28.08 -3.54
C SER A 281 -18.36 27.62 -3.68
N ARG A 282 -19.21 28.49 -4.22
CA ARG A 282 -20.63 28.21 -4.49
C ARG A 282 -21.42 27.82 -3.26
N ASN A 283 -21.27 28.61 -2.19
CA ASN A 283 -22.01 28.47 -0.95
C ASN A 283 -22.73 29.79 -0.62
N HIS A 284 -23.29 29.91 0.58
CA HIS A 284 -23.91 31.12 1.10
C HIS A 284 -23.09 31.72 2.26
N LEU A 285 -21.79 31.53 2.23
CA LEU A 285 -20.87 32.00 3.29
C LEU A 285 -20.83 33.54 3.28
N ALA A 286 -20.90 34.14 4.46
CA ALA A 286 -21.01 35.60 4.63
C ALA A 286 -19.97 36.08 5.70
N GLY A 287 -19.85 37.42 5.79
CA GLY A 287 -18.88 38.02 6.71
C GLY A 287 -17.48 38.19 6.11
N PRO A 288 -16.49 38.61 6.89
CA PRO A 288 -15.13 38.83 6.41
C PRO A 288 -14.37 37.48 6.26
N ILE A 289 -13.37 37.51 5.37
CA ILE A 289 -12.39 36.43 5.30
C ILE A 289 -11.45 36.58 6.52
N PRO A 290 -11.12 35.50 7.26
CA PRO A 290 -10.22 35.57 8.40
C PRO A 290 -8.82 36.12 8.05
N GLU A 291 -8.29 37.03 8.88
CA GLU A 291 -7.01 37.72 8.64
C GLU A 291 -5.76 36.87 8.94
N ASN A 292 -5.94 35.76 9.68
CA ASN A 292 -4.83 34.94 10.10
C ASN A 292 -4.15 34.23 8.92
N LYS A 293 -2.81 34.12 8.95
CA LYS A 293 -1.99 33.52 7.91
C LYS A 293 -2.30 32.01 7.80
N LEU A 294 -2.70 31.56 6.62
CA LEU A 294 -2.85 30.14 6.30
C LEU A 294 -1.48 29.44 6.14
N SER A 295 -1.50 28.12 5.94
CA SER A 295 -0.28 27.34 5.72
C SER A 295 0.54 27.88 4.53
N GLU A 296 1.87 27.90 4.66
CA GLU A 296 2.81 28.30 3.57
C GLU A 296 2.78 27.35 2.36
N ASN A 297 2.25 26.15 2.55
CA ASN A 297 2.09 25.17 1.48
C ASN A 297 0.81 25.41 0.63
N MET A 298 0.04 26.45 0.93
CA MET A 298 -1.24 26.72 0.24
C MET A 298 -1.03 26.95 -1.25
N THR A 299 -1.65 26.12 -2.08
CA THR A 299 -1.60 26.23 -3.55
C THR A 299 -2.88 26.80 -4.15
N THR A 300 -4.02 26.51 -3.53
CA THR A 300 -5.34 26.85 -4.07
C THR A 300 -6.27 27.33 -2.98
N ILE A 301 -6.83 28.53 -3.18
CA ILE A 301 -7.91 29.10 -2.37
C ILE A 301 -9.03 29.47 -3.33
N ASP A 302 -10.18 28.81 -3.23
CA ASP A 302 -11.38 29.16 -3.97
C ASP A 302 -12.54 29.45 -2.99
N LEU A 303 -12.88 30.73 -2.86
CA LEU A 303 -13.99 31.25 -2.06
C LEU A 303 -15.05 31.92 -2.97
N SER A 304 -15.01 31.66 -4.27
CA SER A 304 -15.89 32.29 -5.25
C SER A 304 -17.35 31.92 -5.03
N ASP A 305 -18.22 32.74 -5.60
CA ASP A 305 -19.69 32.52 -5.60
C ASP A 305 -20.24 32.36 -4.16
N ASN A 306 -19.98 33.36 -3.30
CA ASN A 306 -20.43 33.47 -1.91
C ASN A 306 -20.97 34.87 -1.59
N GLN A 307 -21.20 35.18 -0.33
CA GLN A 307 -21.69 36.48 0.16
C GLN A 307 -20.65 37.19 1.05
N LEU A 308 -19.35 36.95 0.81
CA LEU A 308 -18.23 37.45 1.62
C LEU A 308 -18.10 38.96 1.48
N LYS A 309 -17.74 39.65 2.57
CA LYS A 309 -17.59 41.09 2.68
C LYS A 309 -16.22 41.46 3.27
N GLY A 310 -15.89 42.78 3.28
CA GLY A 310 -14.60 43.25 3.80
C GLY A 310 -13.52 43.22 2.74
N SER A 311 -12.27 43.33 3.15
CA SER A 311 -11.09 43.37 2.29
C SER A 311 -10.46 41.98 2.08
N ILE A 312 -9.59 41.87 1.08
CA ILE A 312 -8.71 40.71 0.93
C ILE A 312 -7.70 40.74 2.09
N PRO A 313 -7.53 39.63 2.84
CA PRO A 313 -6.57 39.56 3.93
C PRO A 313 -5.13 39.87 3.49
N GLY A 314 -4.44 40.74 4.22
CA GLY A 314 -3.04 41.04 3.94
C GLY A 314 -2.12 39.82 4.01
N SER A 315 -2.47 38.83 4.85
CA SER A 315 -1.75 37.56 5.00
C SER A 315 -1.70 36.70 3.72
N PHE A 316 -2.53 36.97 2.73
CA PHE A 316 -2.49 36.23 1.46
C PHE A 316 -1.24 36.58 0.62
N SER A 317 -0.59 37.73 0.90
CA SER A 317 0.70 38.06 0.27
C SER A 317 1.88 37.22 0.77
N ASP A 318 1.69 36.48 1.88
CA ASP A 318 2.73 35.66 2.51
C ASP A 318 2.57 34.17 2.17
N LEU A 319 1.90 33.84 1.04
CA LEU A 319 1.65 32.48 0.59
C LEU A 319 2.52 32.13 -0.64
N PRO A 320 3.77 31.71 -0.46
CA PRO A 320 4.74 31.57 -1.57
C PRO A 320 4.41 30.49 -2.58
N SER A 321 3.58 29.51 -2.21
CA SER A 321 3.19 28.36 -3.05
C SER A 321 1.87 28.58 -3.79
N LEU A 322 1.22 29.73 -3.65
CA LEU A 322 -0.12 29.99 -4.17
C LEU A 322 -0.15 29.98 -5.71
N GLN A 323 -1.03 29.19 -6.30
CA GLN A 323 -1.23 29.04 -7.75
C GLN A 323 -2.59 29.59 -8.21
N THR A 324 -3.59 29.49 -7.34
CA THR A 324 -4.95 29.95 -7.65
C THR A 324 -5.56 30.60 -6.41
N LEU A 325 -5.99 31.86 -6.60
CA LEU A 325 -6.85 32.58 -5.67
C LEU A 325 -8.08 33.03 -6.45
N SER A 326 -9.24 32.46 -6.12
CA SER A 326 -10.52 32.83 -6.71
C SER A 326 -11.45 33.39 -5.63
N LEU A 327 -11.77 34.66 -5.74
CA LEU A 327 -12.69 35.41 -4.87
C LEU A 327 -13.87 35.99 -5.65
N LYS A 328 -14.04 35.62 -6.94
CA LYS A 328 -15.07 36.16 -7.82
C LYS A 328 -16.48 36.01 -7.25
N ASN A 329 -17.40 36.89 -7.69
CA ASN A 329 -18.81 36.84 -7.30
C ASN A 329 -18.99 36.84 -5.78
N ASN A 330 -18.52 37.90 -5.12
CA ASN A 330 -18.67 38.20 -3.70
C ASN A 330 -19.00 39.69 -3.49
N PHE A 331 -19.06 40.17 -2.27
CA PHE A 331 -19.27 41.58 -1.91
C PHE A 331 -18.00 42.20 -1.28
N LEU A 332 -16.80 41.72 -1.69
CA LEU A 332 -15.52 42.20 -1.17
C LEU A 332 -15.26 43.65 -1.61
N THR A 333 -14.66 44.43 -0.72
CA THR A 333 -14.41 45.89 -0.89
C THR A 333 -12.95 46.22 -0.66
N GLY A 334 -12.59 47.51 -0.72
CA GLY A 334 -11.24 47.98 -0.48
C GLY A 334 -10.32 47.90 -1.70
N PRO A 335 -9.01 48.03 -1.52
CA PRO A 335 -8.04 48.00 -2.59
C PRO A 335 -7.68 46.54 -2.99
N VAL A 336 -7.35 46.36 -4.28
CA VAL A 336 -6.70 45.12 -4.74
C VAL A 336 -5.23 45.15 -4.30
N PRO A 337 -4.75 44.19 -3.48
CA PRO A 337 -3.38 44.19 -2.97
C PRO A 337 -2.40 43.65 -4.02
N THR A 338 -1.51 44.47 -4.55
CA THR A 338 -0.52 44.03 -5.56
C THR A 338 0.65 43.24 -4.97
N ASN A 339 0.84 43.33 -3.66
CA ASN A 339 1.91 42.60 -2.93
C ASN A 339 1.69 41.05 -2.95
N ILE A 340 0.50 40.55 -3.30
CA ILE A 340 0.25 39.13 -3.43
C ILE A 340 1.23 38.45 -4.42
N TRP A 341 1.62 39.12 -5.50
CA TRP A 341 2.56 38.57 -6.48
C TRP A 341 3.99 39.12 -6.36
N GLN A 342 4.21 40.17 -5.58
CA GLN A 342 5.54 40.79 -5.43
C GLN A 342 6.52 39.93 -4.64
N ASN A 343 6.01 39.18 -3.66
CA ASN A 343 6.82 38.31 -2.79
C ASN A 343 7.01 36.90 -3.33
N MET A 344 6.49 36.59 -4.52
CA MET A 344 6.57 35.26 -5.11
C MET A 344 7.78 35.11 -6.03
N SER A 345 8.54 34.04 -5.85
CA SER A 345 9.57 33.62 -6.81
C SER A 345 8.94 32.72 -7.86
N PHE A 346 8.74 33.23 -9.06
CA PHE A 346 8.22 32.44 -10.17
C PHE A 346 9.33 31.64 -10.85
N SER A 347 9.30 30.32 -10.74
CA SER A 347 10.04 29.43 -11.66
C SER A 347 9.38 29.47 -13.06
N THR A 348 10.07 29.00 -14.09
CA THR A 348 9.58 29.00 -15.48
C THR A 348 8.22 28.29 -15.65
N SER A 349 7.86 27.38 -14.77
CA SER A 349 6.60 26.62 -14.78
C SER A 349 5.57 27.10 -13.75
N ALA A 350 5.94 28.02 -12.85
CA ALA A 350 5.01 28.53 -11.82
C ALA A 350 4.06 29.58 -12.42
N ARG A 351 2.78 29.48 -12.07
CA ARG A 351 1.73 30.39 -12.50
C ARG A 351 0.86 30.79 -11.30
N LEU A 352 0.45 32.04 -11.23
CA LEU A 352 -0.56 32.53 -10.29
C LEU A 352 -1.79 33.03 -11.04
N LYS A 353 -2.96 32.47 -10.74
CA LYS A 353 -4.27 32.94 -11.25
C LYS A 353 -5.01 33.63 -10.12
N LEU A 354 -5.30 34.94 -10.31
CA LEU A 354 -6.07 35.76 -9.41
C LEU A 354 -7.40 36.11 -10.08
N ASP A 355 -8.51 35.52 -9.66
CA ASP A 355 -9.84 35.79 -10.16
C ASP A 355 -10.63 36.56 -9.10
N LEU A 356 -10.71 37.89 -9.29
CA LEU A 356 -11.35 38.85 -8.39
C LEU A 356 -12.64 39.47 -9.00
N ARG A 357 -13.14 38.93 -10.10
CA ARG A 357 -14.28 39.45 -10.83
C ARG A 357 -15.54 39.59 -9.98
N ASN A 358 -16.38 40.52 -10.36
CA ASN A 358 -17.71 40.72 -9.76
C ASN A 358 -17.64 40.87 -8.24
N ASN A 359 -16.89 41.88 -7.78
CA ASN A 359 -16.80 42.33 -6.41
C ASN A 359 -16.98 43.87 -6.35
N SER A 360 -16.67 44.50 -5.24
CA SER A 360 -16.77 45.94 -5.03
C SER A 360 -15.40 46.60 -4.80
N PHE A 361 -14.33 46.06 -5.42
CA PHE A 361 -12.99 46.68 -5.33
C PHE A 361 -12.98 48.03 -6.05
N SER A 362 -12.57 49.09 -5.33
CA SER A 362 -12.62 50.47 -5.81
C SER A 362 -11.28 51.06 -6.23
N SER A 363 -10.18 50.46 -5.77
CA SER A 363 -8.83 50.97 -5.99
C SER A 363 -7.80 49.81 -6.04
N ILE A 364 -6.55 50.15 -6.36
CA ILE A 364 -5.41 49.23 -6.37
C ILE A 364 -4.36 49.77 -5.40
N GLN A 365 -3.87 48.91 -4.52
CA GLN A 365 -2.80 49.24 -3.59
C GLN A 365 -1.45 48.93 -4.25
N GLY A 366 -0.70 49.94 -4.65
CA GLY A 366 0.58 49.78 -5.33
C GLY A 366 0.50 49.90 -6.84
N HIS A 367 1.48 49.40 -7.56
CA HIS A 367 1.57 49.47 -9.02
C HIS A 367 0.94 48.24 -9.68
N LEU A 368 0.04 48.48 -10.62
CA LEU A 368 -0.61 47.44 -11.43
C LEU A 368 0.31 47.00 -12.58
N ASN A 369 1.30 46.19 -12.26
CA ASN A 369 2.21 45.56 -13.23
C ASN A 369 2.53 44.12 -12.84
N PRO A 370 1.55 43.19 -13.00
CA PRO A 370 1.80 41.80 -12.69
C PRO A 370 2.80 41.18 -13.69
N PRO A 371 3.69 40.28 -13.23
CA PRO A 371 4.58 39.50 -14.09
C PRO A 371 3.80 38.63 -15.11
N VAL A 372 4.48 38.15 -16.17
CA VAL A 372 3.87 37.36 -17.25
C VAL A 372 3.21 36.07 -16.72
N ASN A 373 3.73 35.54 -15.63
CA ASN A 373 3.20 34.32 -14.98
C ASN A 373 1.97 34.57 -14.09
N VAL A 374 1.53 35.82 -13.97
CA VAL A 374 0.34 36.21 -13.17
C VAL A 374 -0.82 36.54 -14.08
N THR A 375 -1.90 35.81 -13.95
CA THR A 375 -3.17 36.10 -14.61
C THR A 375 -4.10 36.78 -13.61
N LEU A 376 -4.35 38.07 -13.77
CA LEU A 376 -5.29 38.85 -12.96
C LEU A 376 -6.57 39.13 -13.74
N ARG A 377 -7.74 38.95 -13.10
CA ARG A 377 -9.07 39.25 -13.66
C ARG A 377 -9.86 40.11 -12.70
N LEU A 378 -10.26 41.32 -13.16
CA LEU A 378 -10.97 42.33 -12.37
C LEU A 378 -12.33 42.69 -12.89
N GLU A 379 -12.80 42.12 -14.00
CA GLU A 379 -14.09 42.42 -14.62
C GLU A 379 -15.23 42.55 -13.61
N GLY A 380 -16.15 43.51 -13.80
CA GLY A 380 -17.31 43.70 -12.93
C GLY A 380 -17.03 44.44 -11.61
N ASN A 381 -15.80 44.95 -11.37
CA ASN A 381 -15.47 45.76 -10.21
C ASN A 381 -15.56 47.28 -10.50
N PRO A 382 -15.85 48.13 -9.50
CA PRO A 382 -15.83 49.59 -9.65
C PRO A 382 -14.48 50.14 -10.15
N VAL A 383 -13.35 49.51 -9.77
CA VAL A 383 -12.01 49.88 -10.21
C VAL A 383 -11.83 49.89 -11.72
N CYS A 384 -12.59 49.05 -12.44
CA CYS A 384 -12.61 48.99 -13.91
C CYS A 384 -13.20 50.22 -14.59
N LYS A 385 -13.93 51.05 -13.85
CA LYS A 385 -14.50 52.32 -14.36
C LYS A 385 -13.56 53.50 -14.12
N ASN A 386 -12.42 53.32 -13.49
CA ASN A 386 -11.48 54.38 -13.16
C ASN A 386 -10.55 54.68 -14.35
N ALA A 387 -10.88 55.74 -15.11
CA ALA A 387 -10.12 56.15 -16.29
C ALA A 387 -8.66 56.59 -16.03
N ASN A 388 -8.29 56.86 -14.77
CA ASN A 388 -6.98 57.35 -14.39
C ASN A 388 -5.95 56.19 -14.16
N LEU A 389 -6.36 54.93 -14.19
CA LEU A 389 -5.46 53.78 -14.01
C LEU A 389 -4.97 53.28 -15.36
N LEU A 390 -3.68 53.52 -15.62
CA LEU A 390 -3.00 52.99 -16.82
C LEU A 390 -3.12 51.45 -16.87
N ASN A 391 -3.45 50.90 -18.04
CA ASN A 391 -3.56 49.47 -18.33
C ASN A 391 -4.67 48.69 -17.59
N VAL A 392 -5.54 49.32 -16.80
CA VAL A 392 -6.60 48.61 -16.07
C VAL A 392 -7.53 47.84 -17.04
N ASN A 393 -7.74 48.34 -18.24
CA ASN A 393 -8.56 47.70 -19.27
C ASN A 393 -8.08 46.31 -19.67
N LEU A 394 -6.78 46.01 -19.54
CA LEU A 394 -6.22 44.68 -19.82
C LEU A 394 -6.72 43.58 -18.85
N PHE A 395 -7.13 44.00 -17.64
CA PHE A 395 -7.58 43.08 -16.57
C PHE A 395 -9.11 43.08 -16.38
N CYS A 396 -9.79 43.99 -17.11
CA CYS A 396 -11.22 44.22 -17.01
C CYS A 396 -12.03 43.76 -18.24
N GLY A 397 -11.36 43.20 -19.24
CA GLY A 397 -12.02 42.64 -20.46
C GLY A 397 -12.43 41.17 -20.26
N SER A 398 -13.48 40.75 -20.97
CA SER A 398 -13.86 39.36 -21.10
C SER A 398 -12.92 38.65 -22.07
N GLU A 399 -12.08 37.73 -21.61
CA GLU A 399 -11.29 36.88 -22.49
C GLU A 399 -12.16 35.82 -23.17
N PRO A 400 -11.88 35.48 -24.46
CA PRO A 400 -12.45 34.28 -25.07
C PRO A 400 -11.95 33.01 -24.35
N GLY A 401 -12.85 32.09 -24.18
CA GLY A 401 -12.82 30.89 -23.35
C GLY A 401 -11.49 30.18 -23.15
N GLU A 402 -11.35 29.57 -21.95
CA GLU A 402 -10.16 28.83 -21.55
C GLU A 402 -9.78 27.75 -22.58
N ASP A 403 -8.60 27.93 -23.17
CA ASP A 403 -8.01 26.94 -24.06
C ASP A 403 -7.84 25.60 -23.35
N LYS A 404 -8.45 24.59 -23.95
CA LYS A 404 -8.09 23.18 -23.68
C LYS A 404 -6.69 22.96 -24.25
N MET A 405 -5.67 23.31 -23.46
CA MET A 405 -4.30 23.07 -23.84
C MET A 405 -4.01 21.56 -23.75
N LEU A 406 -4.18 20.87 -24.87
CA LEU A 406 -3.55 19.60 -25.13
C LEU A 406 -2.06 19.90 -25.40
N THR A 407 -1.25 19.85 -24.34
CA THR A 407 0.21 19.97 -24.52
C THR A 407 0.76 18.63 -24.94
N ASN A 408 1.06 18.48 -26.22
CA ASN A 408 1.92 17.40 -26.71
C ASN A 408 3.38 17.72 -26.32
N PHE A 409 3.92 16.98 -25.35
CA PHE A 409 5.34 17.04 -24.98
C PHE A 409 6.19 16.19 -25.92
N ASN A 410 6.44 16.66 -27.14
CA ASN A 410 7.20 15.90 -28.14
C ASN A 410 8.47 16.62 -28.66
N ASP A 411 9.08 17.53 -27.88
CA ASP A 411 10.20 18.32 -28.39
C ASP A 411 11.55 17.59 -28.50
N SER A 412 11.74 16.41 -27.88
CA SER A 412 13.02 15.69 -27.91
C SER A 412 13.16 14.66 -29.04
N ILE A 413 12.10 14.39 -29.80
CA ILE A 413 12.07 13.39 -30.89
C ILE A 413 12.39 14.02 -32.26
N ALA A 414 12.48 15.34 -32.36
CA ALA A 414 12.59 16.08 -33.62
C ALA A 414 13.76 15.68 -34.54
N ASN A 415 14.76 14.97 -34.01
CA ASN A 415 15.97 14.58 -34.76
C ASN A 415 16.08 13.08 -35.10
N CYS A 416 15.04 12.26 -34.79
CA CYS A 416 15.10 10.83 -35.10
C CYS A 416 14.46 10.51 -36.45
N PRO A 417 15.11 9.62 -37.28
CA PRO A 417 14.55 9.22 -38.57
C PRO A 417 13.21 8.50 -38.38
N ILE A 418 12.19 8.90 -39.11
CA ILE A 418 10.82 8.32 -39.03
C ILE A 418 10.84 6.80 -39.29
N GLN A 419 11.81 6.30 -40.02
CA GLN A 419 11.95 4.88 -40.42
C GLN A 419 12.69 3.97 -39.42
N ALA A 420 13.21 4.48 -38.31
CA ALA A 420 14.03 3.67 -37.40
C ALA A 420 13.20 2.82 -36.39
N CYS A 421 11.91 3.11 -36.17
CA CYS A 421 11.02 2.23 -35.42
C CYS A 421 10.26 1.27 -36.36
N PRO A 422 9.96 0.03 -35.93
CA PRO A 422 9.12 -0.89 -36.67
C PRO A 422 7.77 -0.25 -37.06
N THR A 423 7.30 -0.53 -38.28
CA THR A 423 6.12 0.11 -38.90
C THR A 423 4.77 -0.35 -38.30
N ASP A 424 4.78 -1.30 -37.39
CA ASP A 424 3.61 -1.83 -36.70
C ASP A 424 3.22 -0.92 -35.53
N ASN A 425 2.71 0.20 -35.66
CA ASN A 425 2.14 1.21 -34.74
C ASN A 425 2.23 0.97 -33.20
N PHE A 426 2.93 -0.09 -32.76
CA PHE A 426 3.10 -0.46 -31.35
C PHE A 426 4.44 -0.01 -30.76
N TYR A 427 5.44 0.26 -31.61
CA TYR A 427 6.76 0.72 -31.18
C TYR A 427 6.88 2.24 -31.35
N GLU A 428 7.42 2.88 -30.35
CA GLU A 428 7.62 4.33 -30.31
C GLU A 428 9.03 4.67 -29.84
N TYR A 429 9.51 5.85 -30.23
CA TYR A 429 10.74 6.39 -29.65
C TYR A 429 10.55 6.68 -28.16
N VAL A 430 11.50 6.27 -27.34
CA VAL A 430 11.52 6.59 -25.92
C VAL A 430 12.00 8.02 -25.72
N PRO A 431 11.16 8.98 -25.29
CA PRO A 431 11.47 10.42 -25.38
C PRO A 431 12.72 10.86 -24.61
N ALA A 432 12.96 10.29 -23.43
CA ALA A 432 14.06 10.64 -22.54
C ALA A 432 15.14 9.56 -22.48
N SER A 433 15.25 8.71 -23.53
CA SER A 433 16.21 7.61 -23.57
C SER A 433 17.66 8.13 -23.54
N PRO A 434 18.56 7.51 -22.74
CA PRO A 434 19.99 7.78 -22.80
C PRO A 434 20.64 7.30 -24.10
N LEU A 435 19.98 6.38 -24.85
CA LEU A 435 20.39 5.99 -26.21
C LEU A 435 19.57 6.79 -27.22
N PRO A 436 20.21 7.51 -28.15
CA PRO A 436 19.50 8.26 -29.18
C PRO A 436 18.60 7.35 -30.03
N CYS A 437 17.35 7.80 -30.25
CA CYS A 437 16.36 7.13 -31.11
C CYS A 437 16.08 5.66 -30.74
N PHE A 438 16.13 5.33 -29.45
CA PHE A 438 15.76 3.99 -28.99
C PHE A 438 14.26 3.76 -29.15
N CYS A 439 13.91 2.66 -29.85
CA CYS A 439 12.53 2.25 -30.10
C CYS A 439 12.11 1.14 -29.13
N ALA A 440 10.96 1.30 -28.49
CA ALA A 440 10.41 0.28 -27.62
C ALA A 440 8.87 0.29 -27.64
N ALA A 441 8.26 -0.84 -27.31
CA ALA A 441 6.83 -0.96 -27.15
C ALA A 441 6.43 -0.57 -25.71
N PRO A 442 5.64 0.51 -25.49
CA PRO A 442 5.22 0.90 -24.16
C PRO A 442 4.05 0.06 -23.64
N LEU A 443 4.02 -0.15 -22.32
CA LEU A 443 2.79 -0.49 -21.61
C LEU A 443 1.98 0.80 -21.44
N ARG A 444 0.73 0.80 -21.89
CA ARG A 444 -0.17 1.95 -21.84
C ARG A 444 -1.12 1.82 -20.65
N ILE A 445 -1.11 2.81 -19.76
CA ILE A 445 -1.86 2.79 -18.51
C ILE A 445 -2.73 4.03 -18.43
N GLY A 446 -4.03 3.83 -18.27
CA GLY A 446 -4.95 4.89 -17.89
C GLY A 446 -4.89 5.12 -16.40
N TYR A 447 -4.50 6.32 -15.97
CA TYR A 447 -4.25 6.70 -14.61
C TYR A 447 -5.00 7.98 -14.24
N ARG A 448 -5.58 8.05 -13.05
CA ARG A 448 -6.31 9.22 -12.60
C ARG A 448 -5.96 9.56 -11.16
N LEU A 449 -5.62 10.81 -10.91
CA LEU A 449 -5.57 11.36 -9.56
C LEU A 449 -6.99 11.77 -9.16
N LYS A 450 -7.53 11.17 -8.10
CA LYS A 450 -8.94 11.37 -7.69
C LYS A 450 -9.15 12.68 -6.94
N SER A 451 -8.15 13.14 -6.19
CA SER A 451 -8.24 14.35 -5.40
C SER A 451 -6.86 14.98 -5.17
N PRO A 452 -6.21 15.49 -6.22
CA PRO A 452 -4.92 16.16 -6.08
C PRO A 452 -5.07 17.45 -5.25
N SER A 453 -4.00 17.86 -4.58
CA SER A 453 -3.97 19.04 -3.72
C SER A 453 -3.45 20.30 -4.45
N PHE A 454 -3.66 20.37 -5.75
CA PHE A 454 -3.32 21.51 -6.63
C PHE A 454 -4.37 21.67 -7.71
N SER A 455 -4.42 22.85 -8.32
CA SER A 455 -5.34 23.19 -9.43
C SER A 455 -4.63 23.40 -10.78
N TYR A 456 -3.29 23.42 -10.79
CA TYR A 456 -2.46 23.59 -11.99
C TYR A 456 -1.34 22.54 -11.98
N PHE A 457 -1.30 21.69 -13.01
CA PHE A 457 -0.48 20.48 -13.02
C PHE A 457 0.97 20.65 -13.49
N PRO A 458 1.31 21.53 -14.47
CA PRO A 458 2.66 21.58 -15.06
C PRO A 458 3.84 21.60 -14.08
N PRO A 459 3.81 22.32 -12.93
CA PRO A 459 4.91 22.27 -11.96
C PRO A 459 5.10 20.91 -11.30
N TYR A 460 4.09 20.04 -11.37
CA TYR A 460 4.07 18.74 -10.67
C TYR A 460 4.33 17.55 -11.59
N ILE A 461 4.59 17.78 -12.89
CA ILE A 461 4.88 16.71 -13.86
C ILE A 461 6.14 15.95 -13.42
N GLN A 462 7.28 16.64 -13.23
CA GLN A 462 8.52 16.00 -12.80
C GLN A 462 8.42 15.36 -11.41
N PRO A 463 7.85 16.00 -10.37
CA PRO A 463 7.57 15.34 -9.10
C PRO A 463 6.71 14.08 -9.22
N LEU A 464 5.71 14.05 -10.12
CA LEU A 464 4.88 12.86 -10.35
C LEU A 464 5.67 11.75 -11.04
N GLU A 465 6.49 12.08 -12.05
CA GLU A 465 7.38 11.12 -12.70
C GLU A 465 8.33 10.46 -11.69
N VAL A 466 8.97 11.25 -10.83
CA VAL A 466 9.85 10.73 -9.76
C VAL A 466 9.08 9.85 -8.79
N TYR A 467 7.89 10.28 -8.37
CA TYR A 467 7.04 9.50 -7.47
C TYR A 467 6.63 8.14 -8.08
N LEU A 468 6.18 8.13 -9.34
CA LEU A 468 5.75 6.91 -10.02
C LEU A 468 6.92 5.99 -10.32
N THR A 469 8.03 6.51 -10.87
CA THR A 469 9.20 5.70 -11.22
C THR A 469 9.86 5.08 -9.99
N SER A 470 9.98 5.82 -8.88
CA SER A 470 10.48 5.28 -7.62
C SER A 470 9.56 4.20 -7.05
N SER A 471 8.23 4.40 -7.12
CA SER A 471 7.24 3.42 -6.65
C SER A 471 7.25 2.14 -7.48
N LEU A 472 7.45 2.26 -8.79
CA LEU A 472 7.52 1.14 -9.74
C LEU A 472 8.92 0.50 -9.82
N LYS A 473 9.95 1.08 -9.18
CA LYS A 473 11.36 0.69 -9.30
C LYS A 473 11.85 0.74 -10.76
N LEU A 474 11.49 1.80 -11.47
CA LEU A 474 11.88 2.08 -12.84
C LEU A 474 12.84 3.27 -12.85
N SER A 475 13.65 3.38 -13.91
CA SER A 475 14.43 4.57 -14.22
C SER A 475 13.52 5.68 -14.77
N ARG A 476 13.89 6.94 -14.58
CA ARG A 476 13.06 8.08 -14.97
C ARG A 476 12.70 8.09 -16.45
N TYR A 477 13.65 7.74 -17.34
CA TYR A 477 13.41 7.70 -18.79
C TYR A 477 12.40 6.63 -19.24
N GLN A 478 12.08 5.67 -18.38
CA GLN A 478 11.12 4.60 -18.67
C GLN A 478 9.66 5.03 -18.50
N LEU A 479 9.38 6.24 -18.00
CA LEU A 479 8.02 6.77 -17.85
C LEU A 479 7.86 8.02 -18.72
N SER A 480 6.77 8.08 -19.47
CA SER A 480 6.30 9.27 -20.17
C SER A 480 4.82 9.50 -19.87
N ILE A 481 4.46 10.75 -19.60
CA ILE A 481 3.07 11.18 -19.51
C ILE A 481 2.64 11.63 -20.91
N ASP A 482 1.81 10.80 -21.56
CA ASP A 482 1.40 11.02 -22.95
C ASP A 482 0.44 12.22 -23.07
N THR A 483 -0.65 12.19 -22.29
CA THR A 483 -1.65 13.26 -22.24
C THR A 483 -2.25 13.35 -20.85
N TYR A 484 -2.75 14.55 -20.50
CA TYR A 484 -3.52 14.74 -19.29
C TYR A 484 -4.68 15.72 -19.52
N SER A 485 -5.75 15.55 -18.75
CA SER A 485 -6.91 16.43 -18.78
C SER A 485 -7.60 16.51 -17.41
N TRP A 486 -8.12 17.69 -17.08
CA TRP A 486 -8.95 17.86 -15.89
C TRP A 486 -10.38 17.39 -16.14
N GLU A 487 -10.91 16.60 -15.23
CA GLU A 487 -12.30 16.15 -15.21
C GLU A 487 -13.08 16.86 -14.09
N LYS A 488 -14.41 16.78 -14.13
CA LYS A 488 -15.28 17.36 -13.10
C LYS A 488 -14.96 16.77 -11.71
N GLY A 489 -14.93 17.64 -10.68
CA GLY A 489 -14.67 17.29 -9.30
C GLY A 489 -13.19 17.26 -8.95
N PRO A 490 -12.43 18.28 -9.30
CA PRO A 490 -11.05 18.43 -9.77
C PRO A 490 -10.25 17.12 -9.75
N ARG A 491 -10.52 16.26 -10.74
CA ARG A 491 -9.79 15.01 -11.00
C ARG A 491 -8.86 15.19 -12.16
N LEU A 492 -7.66 14.63 -12.09
CA LEU A 492 -6.68 14.72 -13.17
C LEU A 492 -6.49 13.34 -13.81
N ARG A 493 -7.06 13.18 -15.00
CA ARG A 493 -6.89 11.99 -15.83
C ARG A 493 -5.63 12.11 -16.67
N MET A 494 -4.89 11.03 -16.81
CA MET A 494 -3.70 10.98 -17.65
C MET A 494 -3.48 9.57 -18.25
N TYR A 495 -2.75 9.54 -19.35
CA TYR A 495 -2.27 8.32 -19.95
C TYR A 495 -0.76 8.23 -19.79
N LEU A 496 -0.32 7.14 -19.18
CA LEU A 496 1.09 6.86 -18.93
C LEU A 496 1.60 5.83 -19.93
N LYS A 497 2.81 6.04 -20.42
CA LYS A 497 3.57 5.07 -21.21
C LYS A 497 4.77 4.62 -20.38
N LEU A 498 4.85 3.32 -20.12
CA LEU A 498 6.01 2.73 -19.47
C LEU A 498 6.84 1.96 -20.51
N PHE A 499 8.11 2.25 -20.57
CA PHE A 499 9.06 1.65 -21.52
C PHE A 499 9.98 0.64 -20.83
N PRO A 500 10.41 -0.42 -21.53
CA PRO A 500 11.38 -1.38 -20.99
C PRO A 500 12.73 -0.72 -20.72
N SER A 501 13.52 -1.33 -19.84
CA SER A 501 14.90 -0.88 -19.59
C SER A 501 15.81 -1.19 -20.78
N ILE A 502 16.77 -0.32 -20.99
CA ILE A 502 17.86 -0.55 -21.96
C ILE A 502 18.81 -1.59 -21.35
N ASN A 503 18.71 -2.83 -21.80
CA ASN A 503 19.58 -3.93 -21.39
C ASN A 503 20.66 -4.20 -22.44
N VAL A 504 21.69 -4.97 -22.06
CA VAL A 504 22.78 -5.39 -22.96
C VAL A 504 22.28 -6.08 -24.24
N ASN A 505 21.10 -6.70 -24.18
CA ASN A 505 20.46 -7.38 -25.30
C ASN A 505 19.52 -6.49 -26.13
N HIS A 506 19.47 -5.16 -25.88
CA HIS A 506 18.60 -4.20 -26.57
C HIS A 506 17.12 -4.66 -26.69
N SER A 507 16.58 -5.30 -25.66
CA SER A 507 15.18 -5.71 -25.67
C SER A 507 14.27 -4.48 -25.77
N SER A 508 13.45 -4.43 -26.82
CA SER A 508 12.46 -3.37 -27.05
C SER A 508 11.10 -3.64 -26.38
N THR A 509 11.01 -4.72 -25.58
CA THR A 509 9.78 -5.12 -24.88
C THR A 509 10.08 -5.55 -23.44
N PHE A 510 9.08 -5.42 -22.55
CA PHE A 510 9.12 -6.01 -21.22
C PHE A 510 8.97 -7.54 -21.30
N ASN A 511 9.62 -8.26 -20.41
CA ASN A 511 9.35 -9.68 -20.21
C ASN A 511 8.04 -9.88 -19.40
N VAL A 512 7.50 -11.12 -19.43
CA VAL A 512 6.22 -11.46 -18.77
C VAL A 512 6.25 -11.16 -17.27
N SER A 513 7.33 -11.53 -16.57
CA SER A 513 7.45 -11.33 -15.12
C SER A 513 7.44 -9.85 -14.73
N GLU A 514 8.06 -8.99 -15.53
CA GLU A 514 8.07 -7.55 -15.29
C GLU A 514 6.69 -6.92 -15.54
N VAL A 515 5.99 -7.34 -16.58
CA VAL A 515 4.60 -6.91 -16.84
C VAL A 515 3.69 -7.33 -15.68
N GLN A 516 3.82 -8.56 -15.18
CA GLN A 516 3.07 -9.05 -14.02
C GLN A 516 3.39 -8.23 -12.77
N ARG A 517 4.66 -7.95 -12.51
CA ARG A 517 5.11 -7.14 -11.37
C ARG A 517 4.51 -5.73 -11.41
N ILE A 518 4.60 -5.05 -12.57
CA ILE A 518 4.05 -3.71 -12.75
C ILE A 518 2.53 -3.73 -12.55
N ARG A 519 1.83 -4.68 -13.18
CA ARG A 519 0.39 -4.84 -13.03
C ARG A 519 -0.01 -5.04 -11.57
N HIS A 520 0.66 -5.96 -10.88
CA HIS A 520 0.39 -6.24 -9.46
C HIS A 520 0.58 -5.01 -8.56
N LEU A 521 1.63 -4.20 -8.80
CA LEU A 521 1.84 -2.96 -8.03
C LEU A 521 0.67 -1.99 -8.17
N TYR A 522 0.10 -1.86 -9.37
CA TYR A 522 -1.07 -0.99 -9.59
C TYR A 522 -2.36 -1.57 -8.99
N THR A 523 -2.60 -2.88 -9.15
CA THR A 523 -3.86 -3.52 -8.72
C THR A 523 -3.90 -3.89 -7.24
N SER A 524 -2.76 -4.09 -6.60
CA SER A 524 -2.66 -4.35 -5.15
C SER A 524 -2.63 -3.08 -4.29
N TRP A 525 -2.63 -1.88 -4.92
CA TRP A 525 -2.62 -0.58 -4.24
C TRP A 525 -1.47 -0.42 -3.24
N THR A 526 -0.30 -0.98 -3.55
CA THR A 526 0.90 -0.96 -2.70
C THR A 526 1.74 0.30 -2.85
N PHE A 527 1.36 1.23 -3.72
CA PHE A 527 2.08 2.51 -3.85
C PHE A 527 2.07 3.27 -2.53
N PRO A 528 3.19 3.89 -2.16
CA PRO A 528 3.23 4.76 -0.99
C PRO A 528 2.24 5.92 -1.20
N GLY A 529 1.51 6.29 -0.15
CA GLY A 529 0.56 7.41 -0.23
C GLY A 529 1.29 8.74 -0.42
N SER A 530 0.81 9.56 -1.35
CA SER A 530 1.28 10.93 -1.55
C SER A 530 0.23 11.93 -1.08
N ALA A 531 0.62 12.86 -0.20
CA ALA A 531 -0.28 13.94 0.23
C ALA A 531 -0.56 14.93 -0.91
N LEU A 532 0.44 15.16 -1.78
CA LEU A 532 0.34 16.09 -2.91
C LEU A 532 -0.56 15.56 -4.02
N PHE A 533 -0.33 14.31 -4.43
CA PHE A 533 -1.07 13.69 -5.53
C PHE A 533 -2.40 13.08 -5.09
N GLY A 534 -2.58 12.85 -3.80
CA GLY A 534 -3.78 12.23 -3.26
C GLY A 534 -3.95 10.77 -3.69
N PRO A 535 -5.17 10.22 -3.59
CA PRO A 535 -5.46 8.87 -4.04
C PRO A 535 -5.49 8.79 -5.56
N TYR A 536 -4.88 7.73 -6.09
CA TYR A 536 -4.95 7.41 -7.51
C TYR A 536 -6.02 6.38 -7.83
N GLU A 537 -6.30 6.22 -9.11
CA GLU A 537 -7.18 5.23 -9.66
C GLU A 537 -6.60 4.68 -10.97
N LEU A 538 -6.63 3.36 -11.10
CA LEU A 538 -6.29 2.68 -12.32
C LEU A 538 -7.54 2.63 -13.21
N LEU A 539 -7.51 3.26 -14.37
CA LEU A 539 -8.63 3.28 -15.31
C LEU A 539 -8.57 2.09 -16.26
N ASN A 540 -7.38 1.79 -16.76
CA ASN A 540 -7.12 0.60 -17.55
C ASN A 540 -5.63 0.21 -17.49
N PHE A 541 -5.37 -1.07 -17.79
CA PHE A 541 -4.04 -1.63 -17.99
C PHE A 541 -4.12 -2.50 -19.24
N THR A 542 -3.89 -1.88 -20.41
CA THR A 542 -4.16 -2.54 -21.70
C THR A 542 -2.88 -3.14 -22.26
N LEU A 543 -2.90 -4.45 -22.49
CA LEU A 543 -1.85 -5.19 -23.17
C LEU A 543 -2.14 -5.16 -24.69
N LEU A 544 -1.29 -4.46 -25.43
CA LEU A 544 -1.43 -4.29 -26.87
C LEU A 544 -0.13 -4.72 -27.59
N GLY A 545 -0.24 -5.01 -28.89
CA GLY A 545 0.89 -5.38 -29.72
C GLY A 545 1.65 -6.59 -29.18
N PRO A 546 2.97 -6.49 -28.92
CA PRO A 546 3.77 -7.62 -28.47
C PRO A 546 3.37 -8.19 -27.12
N TYR A 547 2.50 -7.48 -26.37
CA TYR A 547 1.99 -7.92 -25.07
C TYR A 547 0.60 -8.57 -25.14
N ALA A 548 -0.10 -8.51 -26.27
CA ALA A 548 -1.50 -8.92 -26.40
C ALA A 548 -1.72 -10.40 -26.05
N ASP A 549 -0.79 -11.27 -26.45
CA ASP A 549 -0.85 -12.71 -26.24
C ASP A 549 -0.12 -13.20 -24.97
N MET A 550 0.37 -12.27 -24.13
CA MET A 550 1.04 -12.66 -22.89
C MET A 550 0.09 -13.40 -21.95
N LYS A 551 0.38 -14.67 -21.73
CA LYS A 551 -0.28 -15.47 -20.71
C LYS A 551 0.48 -15.27 -19.39
N PHE A 552 -0.22 -14.81 -18.37
CA PHE A 552 0.30 -14.75 -17.02
C PHE A 552 0.18 -16.15 -16.41
N GLU A 553 1.24 -16.95 -16.57
CA GLU A 553 1.38 -18.20 -15.84
C GLU A 553 1.81 -17.85 -14.42
N ASN A 554 1.09 -18.36 -13.41
CA ASN A 554 1.67 -18.45 -12.08
C ASN A 554 2.89 -19.35 -12.24
N GLU A 555 4.10 -18.83 -11.95
CA GLU A 555 5.28 -19.65 -11.80
C GLU A 555 5.08 -20.62 -10.62
N ASN A 556 4.23 -21.61 -10.80
CA ASN A 556 4.44 -22.91 -10.20
C ASN A 556 5.68 -23.45 -10.93
N GLN A 557 6.85 -23.28 -10.35
CA GLN A 557 7.99 -24.14 -10.62
C GLN A 557 7.60 -25.57 -10.20
N GLY A 558 6.63 -26.14 -10.85
CA GLY A 558 6.48 -27.57 -10.97
C GLY A 558 7.78 -28.02 -11.64
N ILE A 559 8.57 -28.81 -10.89
CA ILE A 559 9.77 -29.47 -11.40
C ILE A 559 9.42 -29.95 -12.82
N SER A 560 10.10 -29.41 -13.85
CA SER A 560 9.77 -29.72 -15.22
C SER A 560 9.76 -31.24 -15.38
N LYS A 561 8.83 -31.79 -16.15
CA LYS A 561 8.74 -33.25 -16.37
C LYS A 561 10.11 -33.82 -16.78
N GLY A 562 10.95 -33.04 -17.45
CA GLY A 562 12.32 -33.38 -17.78
C GLY A 562 13.23 -33.52 -16.56
N ILE A 563 13.10 -32.66 -15.53
CA ILE A 563 13.86 -32.78 -14.28
C ILE A 563 13.37 -33.98 -13.47
N LEU A 564 12.06 -34.26 -13.46
CA LEU A 564 11.49 -35.40 -12.77
C LEU A 564 11.95 -36.72 -13.41
N VAL A 565 12.02 -36.78 -14.76
CA VAL A 565 12.59 -37.91 -15.50
C VAL A 565 14.11 -37.99 -15.25
N ALA A 566 14.86 -36.90 -15.24
CA ALA A 566 16.28 -36.88 -14.97
C ALA A 566 16.61 -37.35 -13.56
N VAL A 567 15.79 -36.95 -12.54
CA VAL A 567 15.92 -37.41 -11.15
C VAL A 567 15.57 -38.89 -11.01
N ALA A 568 14.54 -39.36 -11.71
CA ALA A 568 14.17 -40.78 -11.72
C ALA A 568 15.26 -41.64 -12.39
N VAL A 569 15.76 -41.24 -13.56
CA VAL A 569 16.87 -41.93 -14.25
C VAL A 569 18.17 -41.85 -13.46
N GLY A 570 18.50 -40.71 -12.84
CA GLY A 570 19.61 -40.54 -11.94
C GLY A 570 19.51 -41.43 -10.69
N GLY A 571 18.32 -41.53 -10.09
CA GLY A 571 18.02 -42.41 -8.96
C GLY A 571 18.24 -43.90 -9.30
N VAL A 572 17.77 -44.37 -10.46
CA VAL A 572 17.99 -45.72 -10.95
C VAL A 572 19.46 -45.97 -11.24
N ALA A 573 20.16 -45.02 -11.88
CA ALA A 573 21.62 -45.15 -12.12
C ALA A 573 22.44 -45.22 -10.81
N CYS A 574 22.09 -44.40 -9.81
CA CYS A 574 22.69 -44.47 -8.47
C CYS A 574 22.42 -45.80 -7.76
N ALA A 575 21.20 -46.34 -7.86
CA ALA A 575 20.84 -47.63 -7.27
C ALA A 575 21.62 -48.77 -7.93
N VAL A 576 21.78 -48.75 -9.26
CA VAL A 576 22.61 -49.73 -10.00
C VAL A 576 24.09 -49.60 -9.61
N ALA A 577 24.61 -48.35 -9.54
CA ALA A 577 26.00 -48.12 -9.10
C ALA A 577 26.25 -48.57 -7.66
N MET A 578 25.32 -48.35 -6.76
CA MET A 578 25.38 -48.80 -5.37
C MET A 578 25.34 -50.33 -5.28
N SER A 579 24.49 -51.00 -6.07
CA SER A 579 24.45 -52.47 -6.10
C SER A 579 25.76 -53.08 -6.61
N VAL A 580 26.36 -52.46 -7.64
CA VAL A 580 27.69 -52.87 -8.15
C VAL A 580 28.80 -52.66 -7.10
N ILE A 581 28.79 -51.50 -6.41
CA ILE A 581 29.75 -51.20 -5.33
C ILE A 581 29.58 -52.19 -4.16
N ILE A 582 28.36 -52.48 -3.75
CA ILE A 582 28.06 -53.46 -2.69
C ILE A 582 28.53 -54.84 -3.11
N THR A 583 28.35 -55.26 -4.36
CA THR A 583 28.83 -56.53 -4.90
C THR A 583 30.36 -56.59 -4.90
N ILE A 584 31.02 -55.49 -5.29
CA ILE A 584 32.49 -55.38 -5.24
C ILE A 584 33.01 -55.39 -3.79
N LEU A 585 32.32 -54.72 -2.88
CA LEU A 585 32.70 -54.73 -1.46
C LEU A 585 32.51 -56.08 -0.81
N ILE A 586 31.44 -56.82 -1.16
CA ILE A 586 31.20 -58.19 -0.69
C ILE A 586 32.26 -59.14 -1.26
N THR A 587 32.64 -59.01 -2.55
CA THR A 587 33.70 -59.81 -3.15
C THR A 587 35.07 -59.47 -2.59
N ARG A 588 35.37 -58.21 -2.30
CA ARG A 588 36.63 -57.81 -1.60
C ARG A 588 36.66 -58.24 -0.15
N ARG A 589 35.53 -58.34 0.56
CA ARG A 589 35.47 -58.83 1.97
C ARG A 589 35.73 -60.34 2.08
N TYR A 590 35.48 -61.07 0.98
CA TYR A 590 35.81 -62.52 0.91
C TYR A 590 37.27 -62.84 0.56
N THR A 591 38.04 -61.84 0.07
CA THR A 591 39.42 -62.06 -0.41
C THR A 591 40.52 -61.36 0.40
N GLY A 592 40.21 -60.70 1.51
CA GLY A 592 41.25 -59.93 2.23
C GLY A 592 40.92 -59.61 3.67
N ASN A 593 41.33 -60.55 4.58
CA ASN A 593 41.54 -60.18 5.95
C ASN A 593 42.84 -59.41 6.04
N ARG A 594 42.84 -58.19 6.53
CA ARG A 594 43.78 -57.46 7.37
C ARG A 594 43.83 -55.93 7.07
N HIS A 595 43.81 -55.25 8.22
CA HIS A 595 44.16 -53.89 8.56
C HIS A 595 43.02 -52.83 8.61
N ALA A 596 42.71 -52.59 9.87
CA ALA A 596 41.98 -51.40 10.34
C ALA A 596 42.73 -50.11 10.03
N MET A 597 42.03 -49.11 9.53
CA MET A 597 42.28 -47.72 9.93
C MET A 597 41.06 -46.83 9.63
N SER A 598 40.66 -46.19 10.71
CA SER A 598 39.63 -45.15 10.77
C SER A 598 39.88 -44.02 9.79
N ARG A 599 38.86 -43.62 9.02
CA ARG A 599 38.76 -42.26 8.44
C ARG A 599 37.40 -41.68 8.71
N LYS A 600 37.41 -40.71 9.62
CA LYS A 600 36.31 -39.78 9.87
C LYS A 600 35.94 -39.07 8.57
N CYS A 601 34.68 -39.16 8.20
CA CYS A 601 34.11 -38.30 7.14
C CYS A 601 33.90 -36.87 7.71
N LEU A 602 34.66 -35.92 7.20
CA LEU A 602 34.49 -34.52 7.51
C LEU A 602 33.26 -33.98 6.71
N TYR A 603 32.20 -33.69 7.41
CA TYR A 603 31.19 -32.74 6.93
C TYR A 603 31.75 -31.34 7.11
N THR A 604 31.97 -30.63 6.03
CA THR A 604 32.35 -29.21 6.04
C THR A 604 31.14 -28.38 6.46
N LYS A 605 31.07 -28.02 7.74
CA LYS A 605 30.20 -26.96 8.24
C LYS A 605 30.68 -25.63 7.70
N VAL A 606 29.87 -24.95 6.91
CA VAL A 606 30.08 -23.53 6.61
C VAL A 606 29.65 -22.75 7.85
N SER A 607 30.61 -22.48 8.70
CA SER A 607 30.45 -21.60 9.86
C SER A 607 30.48 -20.14 9.35
N MET A 608 29.32 -19.51 9.22
CA MET A 608 29.25 -18.04 9.13
C MET A 608 29.60 -17.47 10.52
N ARG A 609 30.83 -17.02 10.70
CA ARG A 609 31.19 -16.16 11.83
C ARG A 609 30.64 -14.78 11.61
N LEU A 610 29.49 -14.48 12.22
CA LEU A 610 28.99 -13.12 12.35
C LEU A 610 29.79 -12.44 13.47
N GLY A 611 30.49 -11.36 13.13
CA GLY A 611 31.31 -10.62 14.10
C GLY A 611 30.47 -10.13 15.28
N GLY A 612 30.93 -10.40 16.50
CA GLY A 612 30.37 -9.85 17.73
C GLY A 612 29.38 -10.74 18.51
N VAL A 613 28.92 -11.88 17.99
CA VAL A 613 27.97 -12.77 18.67
C VAL A 613 28.58 -14.15 18.88
N LYS A 614 28.49 -14.69 20.10
CA LYS A 614 29.09 -15.98 20.49
C LYS A 614 28.25 -17.15 19.95
N TYR A 615 28.88 -18.13 19.36
CA TYR A 615 28.27 -19.40 19.03
C TYR A 615 28.39 -20.38 20.21
N PHE A 616 27.28 -21.03 20.55
CA PHE A 616 27.20 -22.03 21.60
C PHE A 616 26.83 -23.38 21.00
N THR A 617 27.38 -24.46 21.56
CA THR A 617 26.99 -25.82 21.22
C THR A 617 25.70 -26.22 21.94
N PHE A 618 24.97 -27.18 21.39
CA PHE A 618 23.79 -27.76 22.05
C PHE A 618 24.13 -28.27 23.49
N LYS A 619 25.28 -28.91 23.64
CA LYS A 619 25.76 -29.41 24.94
C LYS A 619 25.96 -28.30 25.97
N GLU A 620 26.49 -27.15 25.56
CA GLU A 620 26.61 -25.97 26.46
C GLU A 620 25.25 -25.46 26.89
N MET A 621 24.27 -25.40 25.95
CA MET A 621 22.91 -24.96 26.25
C MET A 621 22.18 -25.95 27.18
N ALA A 622 22.32 -27.22 26.96
CA ALA A 622 21.75 -28.24 27.80
C ALA A 622 22.35 -28.19 29.25
N LEU A 623 23.66 -28.03 29.36
CA LEU A 623 24.31 -27.85 30.67
C LEU A 623 23.88 -26.59 31.39
N ALA A 624 23.79 -25.45 30.66
CA ALA A 624 23.40 -24.17 31.22
C ALA A 624 21.96 -24.17 31.78
N THR A 625 21.09 -25.04 31.26
CA THR A 625 19.65 -25.09 31.62
C THR A 625 19.27 -26.33 32.43
N ASP A 626 20.25 -27.14 32.85
CA ASP A 626 20.02 -28.43 33.50
C ASP A 626 19.13 -29.34 32.62
N ASN A 627 19.58 -29.60 31.39
CA ASN A 627 18.86 -30.35 30.36
C ASN A 627 17.44 -29.82 30.09
N PHE A 628 17.30 -28.48 30.00
CA PHE A 628 16.03 -27.82 29.77
C PHE A 628 14.96 -28.21 30.80
N ASN A 629 15.35 -28.31 32.04
CA ASN A 629 14.48 -28.67 33.15
C ASN A 629 13.32 -27.67 33.23
N SER A 630 12.12 -28.19 33.47
CA SER A 630 10.89 -27.36 33.58
C SER A 630 10.96 -26.36 34.73
N SER A 631 11.76 -26.61 35.79
CA SER A 631 11.99 -25.65 36.88
C SER A 631 12.74 -24.38 36.42
N ASN A 632 13.49 -24.45 35.32
CA ASN A 632 14.23 -23.37 34.72
C ASN A 632 13.44 -22.67 33.60
N GLN A 633 12.23 -23.13 33.27
CA GLN A 633 11.39 -22.50 32.28
C GLN A 633 10.79 -21.22 32.86
N VAL A 634 11.12 -20.08 32.25
CA VAL A 634 10.65 -18.74 32.66
C VAL A 634 9.57 -18.17 31.76
N GLY A 635 9.32 -18.80 30.59
CA GLY A 635 8.29 -18.37 29.66
C GLY A 635 8.00 -19.39 28.56
N GLN A 636 6.86 -19.23 27.88
CA GLN A 636 6.47 -19.98 26.69
C GLN A 636 5.68 -19.10 25.76
N GLY A 637 5.92 -19.17 24.45
CA GLY A 637 5.22 -18.39 23.42
C GLY A 637 5.15 -19.13 22.09
N GLY A 638 4.55 -18.52 21.07
CA GLY A 638 4.38 -19.12 19.73
C GLY A 638 5.67 -19.53 19.01
N TYR A 639 6.81 -19.08 19.47
CA TYR A 639 8.15 -19.42 18.92
C TYR A 639 8.90 -20.48 19.74
N GLY A 640 8.35 -20.95 20.85
CA GLY A 640 8.96 -21.96 21.70
C GLY A 640 9.04 -21.59 23.18
N LYS A 641 9.92 -22.27 23.91
CA LYS A 641 10.09 -22.14 25.35
C LYS A 641 11.33 -21.32 25.69
N VAL A 642 11.25 -20.52 26.76
CA VAL A 642 12.36 -19.72 27.27
C VAL A 642 12.81 -20.27 28.61
N TYR A 643 14.11 -20.55 28.73
CA TYR A 643 14.73 -21.09 29.93
C TYR A 643 15.72 -20.09 30.52
N LYS A 644 15.78 -20.04 31.84
CA LYS A 644 16.87 -19.40 32.56
C LYS A 644 18.07 -20.35 32.58
N GLY A 645 19.23 -19.89 32.11
CA GLY A 645 20.45 -20.66 32.08
C GLY A 645 21.59 -19.94 32.80
N THR A 646 22.59 -20.70 33.25
CA THR A 646 23.83 -20.16 33.80
C THR A 646 25.00 -20.67 32.98
N LEU A 647 25.73 -19.80 32.35
CA LEU A 647 26.92 -20.14 31.56
C LEU A 647 28.12 -20.50 32.45
N PRO A 648 29.15 -21.15 31.91
CA PRO A 648 30.34 -21.55 32.68
C PRO A 648 31.06 -20.37 33.35
N ASP A 649 30.96 -19.17 32.82
CA ASP A 649 31.51 -17.93 33.38
C ASP A 649 30.62 -17.29 34.47
N LYS A 650 29.59 -18.04 34.92
CA LYS A 650 28.57 -17.61 35.91
C LYS A 650 27.60 -16.51 35.39
N THR A 651 27.65 -16.19 34.10
CA THR A 651 26.68 -15.24 33.49
C THR A 651 25.32 -15.91 33.43
N VAL A 652 24.29 -15.23 33.96
CA VAL A 652 22.90 -15.70 33.88
C VAL A 652 22.29 -15.18 32.57
N VAL A 653 21.70 -16.10 31.79
CA VAL A 653 21.16 -15.84 30.46
C VAL A 653 19.72 -16.35 30.32
N ALA A 654 18.98 -15.82 29.36
CA ALA A 654 17.68 -16.31 28.91
C ALA A 654 17.88 -17.05 27.58
N ILE A 655 17.57 -18.35 27.53
CA ILE A 655 17.75 -19.21 26.37
C ILE A 655 16.37 -19.49 25.77
N LYS A 656 16.10 -18.95 24.58
CA LYS A 656 14.86 -19.15 23.82
C LYS A 656 15.09 -20.32 22.85
N ARG A 657 14.47 -21.46 23.13
CA ARG A 657 14.56 -22.69 22.32
C ARG A 657 13.36 -22.75 21.36
N ALA A 658 13.59 -22.91 20.07
CA ALA A 658 12.55 -23.06 19.07
C ALA A 658 11.79 -24.39 19.23
N GLU A 659 10.52 -24.44 18.84
CA GLU A 659 9.72 -25.66 18.87
C GLU A 659 9.97 -26.50 17.62
N GLU A 660 10.14 -27.80 17.78
CA GLU A 660 10.46 -28.75 16.72
C GLU A 660 9.35 -28.74 15.64
N GLY A 661 9.70 -28.55 14.36
CA GLY A 661 8.76 -28.59 13.22
C GLY A 661 8.24 -27.23 12.73
N SER A 662 8.64 -26.10 13.28
CA SER A 662 8.26 -24.78 12.80
C SER A 662 9.11 -24.34 11.59
N LEU A 663 8.64 -24.61 10.37
CA LEU A 663 9.25 -24.13 9.11
C LEU A 663 9.34 -22.61 9.00
N GLN A 664 8.56 -21.87 9.77
CA GLN A 664 8.59 -20.41 9.84
C GLN A 664 9.79 -19.89 10.66
N GLY A 665 10.34 -20.71 11.56
CA GLY A 665 11.42 -20.35 12.47
C GLY A 665 12.79 -20.13 11.82
N GLN A 666 13.16 -20.83 10.76
CA GLN A 666 14.53 -20.74 10.21
C GLN A 666 14.87 -19.37 9.61
N LYS A 667 13.97 -18.80 8.80
CA LYS A 667 14.20 -17.45 8.23
C LYS A 667 14.18 -16.36 9.30
N GLU A 668 13.31 -16.50 10.29
CA GLU A 668 13.16 -15.56 11.39
C GLU A 668 14.35 -15.64 12.34
N PHE A 669 14.84 -16.84 12.66
CA PHE A 669 16.01 -17.10 13.48
C PHE A 669 17.27 -16.38 12.97
N PHE A 670 17.65 -16.56 11.71
CA PHE A 670 18.80 -15.87 11.12
C PHE A 670 18.58 -14.37 10.95
N THR A 671 17.34 -13.94 10.72
CA THR A 671 16.99 -12.51 10.63
C THR A 671 17.14 -11.86 12.01
N GLU A 672 16.69 -12.52 13.07
CA GLU A 672 16.80 -12.05 14.46
C GLU A 672 18.27 -11.93 14.89
N ILE A 673 19.11 -12.93 14.57
CA ILE A 673 20.56 -12.85 14.82
C ILE A 673 21.20 -11.69 14.06
N LYS A 674 20.91 -11.54 12.77
CA LYS A 674 21.50 -10.50 11.91
C LYS A 674 21.11 -9.09 12.34
N LEU A 675 19.92 -8.92 12.87
CA LEU A 675 19.43 -7.62 13.36
C LEU A 675 20.01 -7.32 14.74
N LEU A 676 19.88 -8.24 15.69
CA LEU A 676 20.27 -8.01 17.10
C LEU A 676 21.78 -7.99 17.32
N SER A 677 22.57 -8.67 16.47
CA SER A 677 24.04 -8.62 16.55
C SER A 677 24.64 -7.22 16.33
N ARG A 678 23.86 -6.29 15.78
CA ARG A 678 24.29 -4.91 15.45
C ARG A 678 23.68 -3.86 16.37
N LEU A 679 22.72 -4.24 17.23
CA LEU A 679 21.98 -3.32 18.08
C LEU A 679 22.55 -3.37 19.49
N HIS A 680 23.25 -2.31 19.91
CA HIS A 680 23.84 -2.20 21.25
C HIS A 680 23.39 -0.87 21.89
N HIS A 681 22.41 -0.95 22.76
CA HIS A 681 21.93 0.23 23.49
C HIS A 681 21.42 -0.19 24.88
N ARG A 682 21.72 0.60 25.90
CA ARG A 682 21.40 0.28 27.32
C ARG A 682 19.90 0.06 27.62
N ASN A 683 19.01 0.50 26.73
CA ASN A 683 17.57 0.32 26.87
C ASN A 683 17.00 -0.74 25.91
N LEU A 684 17.86 -1.57 25.29
CA LEU A 684 17.49 -2.71 24.45
C LEU A 684 18.13 -3.98 24.99
N VAL A 685 17.40 -5.10 24.88
CA VAL A 685 17.92 -6.42 25.30
C VAL A 685 19.04 -6.85 24.37
N SER A 686 20.16 -7.29 24.95
CA SER A 686 21.34 -7.67 24.20
C SER A 686 21.33 -9.17 23.84
N LEU A 687 21.62 -9.48 22.58
CA LEU A 687 21.87 -10.86 22.14
C LEU A 687 23.30 -11.26 22.53
N VAL A 688 23.42 -12.27 23.40
CA VAL A 688 24.70 -12.81 23.88
C VAL A 688 25.27 -13.82 22.90
N GLY A 689 24.39 -14.63 22.28
CA GLY A 689 24.81 -15.65 21.35
C GLY A 689 23.68 -16.48 20.78
N TYR A 690 24.03 -17.52 20.04
CA TYR A 690 23.08 -18.45 19.46
C TYR A 690 23.63 -19.87 19.38
N CYS A 691 22.74 -20.86 19.30
CA CYS A 691 23.04 -22.26 19.00
C CYS A 691 22.23 -22.68 17.76
N ASP A 692 22.92 -23.32 16.81
CA ASP A 692 22.31 -23.93 15.61
C ASP A 692 23.03 -25.27 15.38
N GLU A 693 22.66 -26.28 16.16
CA GLU A 693 23.32 -27.57 16.19
C GLU A 693 22.33 -28.72 16.46
N GLU A 694 22.54 -29.86 15.84
CA GLU A 694 21.73 -31.08 15.99
C GLU A 694 20.23 -30.90 15.63
N GLY A 695 19.91 -29.95 14.77
CA GLY A 695 18.52 -29.60 14.40
C GLY A 695 17.83 -28.65 15.40
N GLU A 696 18.51 -28.27 16.46
CA GLU A 696 18.02 -27.36 17.49
C GLU A 696 18.49 -25.93 17.24
N GLN A 697 17.58 -24.99 17.37
CA GLN A 697 17.84 -23.57 17.19
C GLN A 697 17.49 -22.79 18.47
N MET A 698 18.49 -22.09 19.02
CA MET A 698 18.31 -21.33 20.26
C MET A 698 18.97 -19.96 20.17
N LEU A 699 18.30 -18.96 20.73
CA LEU A 699 18.82 -17.62 20.91
C LEU A 699 19.12 -17.38 22.40
N VAL A 700 20.28 -16.80 22.67
CA VAL A 700 20.76 -16.55 24.03
C VAL A 700 20.82 -15.06 24.29
N TYR A 701 20.01 -14.58 25.22
CA TYR A 701 19.89 -13.19 25.61
C TYR A 701 20.38 -12.93 27.02
N GLU A 702 20.68 -11.69 27.36
CA GLU A 702 20.84 -11.30 28.75
C GLU A 702 19.57 -11.59 29.57
N PHE A 703 19.74 -12.06 30.80
CA PHE A 703 18.61 -12.37 31.68
C PHE A 703 18.19 -11.14 32.48
N LEU A 704 16.90 -10.80 32.38
CA LEU A 704 16.30 -9.66 33.08
C LEU A 704 15.53 -10.15 34.33
N PRO A 705 16.06 -9.95 35.54
CA PRO A 705 15.52 -10.58 36.75
C PRO A 705 14.21 -9.98 37.27
N ASN A 706 13.87 -8.76 36.84
CA ASN A 706 12.71 -8.02 37.38
C ASN A 706 11.38 -8.31 36.71
N GLY A 707 11.32 -9.22 35.74
CA GLY A 707 10.11 -9.56 35.00
C GLY A 707 9.66 -8.49 34.03
N THR A 708 8.40 -8.53 33.62
CA THR A 708 7.84 -7.63 32.59
C THR A 708 7.05 -6.47 33.19
N LEU A 709 6.93 -5.37 32.45
CA LEU A 709 6.06 -4.26 32.84
C LEU A 709 4.60 -4.70 33.03
N ARG A 710 4.16 -5.70 32.26
CA ARG A 710 2.83 -6.32 32.40
C ARG A 710 2.66 -6.94 33.79
N ASP A 711 3.69 -7.64 34.30
CA ASP A 711 3.65 -8.26 35.62
C ASP A 711 3.51 -7.21 36.74
N TRP A 712 4.19 -6.07 36.55
CA TRP A 712 4.12 -4.93 37.49
C TRP A 712 2.81 -4.13 37.41
N LEU A 713 2.13 -4.11 36.25
CA LEU A 713 0.86 -3.40 36.05
C LEU A 713 -0.36 -4.30 36.32
N SER A 714 -0.18 -5.62 36.46
CA SER A 714 -1.27 -6.53 36.73
C SER A 714 -1.80 -6.37 38.15
N ALA A 715 -3.12 -6.48 38.34
CA ALA A 715 -3.78 -6.40 39.65
C ALA A 715 -3.35 -7.49 40.64
N LYS A 716 -2.63 -8.52 40.16
CA LYS A 716 -2.06 -9.62 40.95
C LYS A 716 -0.71 -9.29 41.58
N SER A 717 -0.08 -8.19 41.19
CA SER A 717 1.22 -7.76 41.73
C SER A 717 1.04 -7.05 43.06
N LYS A 718 1.72 -7.52 44.11
CA LYS A 718 1.81 -6.81 45.42
C LYS A 718 2.73 -5.56 45.36
N ARG A 719 3.36 -5.26 44.21
CA ARG A 719 4.27 -4.13 44.00
C ARG A 719 3.62 -3.11 43.08
N SER A 720 3.54 -1.85 43.52
CA SER A 720 2.99 -0.76 42.71
C SER A 720 4.11 0.12 42.15
N LEU A 721 4.00 0.49 40.86
CA LEU A 721 4.88 1.49 40.24
C LEU A 721 4.42 2.88 40.63
N ASN A 722 5.27 3.65 41.34
CA ASN A 722 5.00 5.06 41.59
C ASN A 722 5.19 5.90 40.32
N PHE A 723 4.70 7.14 40.33
CA PHE A 723 4.73 8.03 39.16
C PHE A 723 6.13 8.25 38.60
N GLY A 724 7.13 8.45 39.47
CA GLY A 724 8.53 8.64 39.06
C GLY A 724 9.11 7.42 38.35
N MET A 725 8.76 6.20 38.80
CA MET A 725 9.16 4.95 38.14
C MET A 725 8.50 4.82 36.76
N ARG A 726 7.19 5.09 36.65
CA ARG A 726 6.48 5.07 35.37
C ARG A 726 7.10 6.04 34.36
N LEU A 727 7.44 7.24 34.79
CA LEU A 727 8.07 8.25 33.93
C LEU A 727 9.48 7.82 33.47
N ARG A 728 10.29 7.23 34.36
CA ARG A 728 11.62 6.70 33.99
C ARG A 728 11.51 5.56 32.99
N ILE A 729 10.56 4.62 33.16
CA ILE A 729 10.29 3.55 32.23
C ILE A 729 9.87 4.14 30.86
N ALA A 730 8.95 5.09 30.82
CA ALA A 730 8.52 5.72 29.58
C ALA A 730 9.67 6.45 28.86
N LEU A 731 10.53 7.17 29.61
CA LEU A 731 11.70 7.86 29.06
C LEU A 731 12.75 6.88 28.53
N GLY A 732 13.02 5.79 29.25
CA GLY A 732 13.89 4.72 28.80
C GLY A 732 13.39 4.11 27.49
N SER A 733 12.06 3.87 27.41
CA SER A 733 11.33 3.40 26.22
C SER A 733 11.59 4.29 25.03
N ALA A 734 11.31 5.55 25.19
CA ALA A 734 11.47 6.54 24.13
C ALA A 734 12.92 6.61 23.63
N LYS A 735 13.92 6.51 24.53
CA LYS A 735 15.34 6.49 24.15
C LYS A 735 15.73 5.25 23.34
N GLY A 736 15.24 4.06 23.72
CA GLY A 736 15.48 2.83 22.95
C GLY A 736 14.89 2.91 21.55
N ILE A 737 13.66 3.41 21.42
CA ILE A 737 12.98 3.60 20.13
C ILE A 737 13.70 4.65 19.28
N LEU A 738 14.10 5.77 19.87
CA LEU A 738 14.85 6.82 19.17
C LEU A 738 16.15 6.27 18.58
N TYR A 739 16.92 5.52 19.37
CA TYR A 739 18.14 4.86 18.90
C TYR A 739 17.88 3.96 17.67
N LEU A 740 16.81 3.14 17.68
CA LEU A 740 16.48 2.27 16.57
C LEU A 740 16.17 3.05 15.28
N HIS A 741 15.62 4.26 15.39
CA HIS A 741 15.22 5.07 14.24
C HIS A 741 16.31 6.02 13.73
N THR A 742 17.23 6.41 14.57
CA THR A 742 18.20 7.49 14.23
C THR A 742 19.67 7.05 14.27
N GLU A 743 20.04 6.16 15.18
CA GLU A 743 21.44 5.84 15.46
C GLU A 743 21.84 4.42 15.03
N ALA A 744 20.87 3.47 14.92
CA ALA A 744 21.16 2.13 14.42
C ALA A 744 21.60 2.16 12.94
N HIS A 745 22.58 1.32 12.56
CA HIS A 745 23.07 1.24 11.18
C HIS A 745 22.73 -0.11 10.52
N PRO A 746 21.86 -0.12 9.46
CA PRO A 746 21.04 1.00 8.98
C PRO A 746 19.90 1.34 9.96
N PRO A 747 19.40 2.59 9.99
CA PRO A 747 18.26 2.98 10.80
C PRO A 747 17.04 2.13 10.47
N LEU A 748 16.34 1.69 11.51
CA LEU A 748 15.15 0.88 11.33
C LEU A 748 13.94 1.77 11.04
N GLN A 749 13.28 1.52 9.94
CA GLN A 749 12.03 2.18 9.59
C GLN A 749 10.94 1.88 10.63
N PRO A 750 10.01 2.81 10.95
CA PRO A 750 8.99 2.63 12.00
C PRO A 750 8.16 1.34 11.89
N TRP A 751 7.91 0.86 10.67
CA TRP A 751 7.18 -0.39 10.44
C TRP A 751 8.02 -1.64 10.74
N LYS A 752 9.36 -1.59 10.58
CA LYS A 752 10.27 -2.69 10.96
C LYS A 752 10.46 -2.81 12.47
N THR A 753 10.31 -1.71 13.20
CA THR A 753 10.33 -1.74 14.67
C THR A 753 9.16 -2.55 15.21
N ARG A 754 8.02 -2.54 14.54
CA ARG A 754 6.85 -3.36 14.87
C ARG A 754 7.10 -4.86 14.62
N GLU A 755 7.80 -5.23 13.55
CA GLU A 755 8.23 -6.61 13.29
C GLU A 755 9.23 -7.09 14.33
N LEU A 756 10.18 -6.27 14.72
CA LEU A 756 11.12 -6.59 15.81
C LEU A 756 10.41 -6.80 17.14
N CYS A 757 9.42 -5.97 17.48
CA CYS A 757 8.58 -6.19 18.66
C CYS A 757 7.83 -7.53 18.58
N GLN A 758 7.31 -7.92 17.41
CA GLN A 758 6.64 -9.22 17.22
C GLN A 758 7.62 -10.40 17.31
N ILE A 759 8.85 -10.24 16.81
CA ILE A 759 9.90 -11.27 16.86
C ILE A 759 10.46 -11.42 18.29
N MET A 760 10.69 -10.31 18.98
CA MET A 760 11.31 -10.32 20.33
C MET A 760 10.34 -10.69 21.45
N CYS A 761 9.03 -10.52 21.30
CA CYS A 761 8.04 -10.87 22.31
C CYS A 761 6.62 -11.05 21.76
N PRO A 762 6.28 -12.22 21.18
CA PRO A 762 4.95 -12.49 20.60
C PRO A 762 3.80 -12.39 21.59
N GLN A 763 4.07 -12.65 22.88
CA GLN A 763 3.05 -12.56 23.94
C GLN A 763 2.76 -11.14 24.42
N LEU A 764 3.54 -10.15 23.99
CA LEU A 764 3.42 -8.75 24.42
C LEU A 764 2.91 -7.82 23.34
N CYS A 765 2.90 -8.24 22.06
CA CYS A 765 2.36 -7.48 20.94
C CYS A 765 0.90 -7.81 20.58
N GLY A 766 0.28 -8.75 21.26
CA GLY A 766 -1.15 -9.02 21.18
C GLY A 766 -1.97 -8.05 22.01
N GLU A 767 -1.86 -6.81 21.92
CA GLU A 767 -2.48 -5.68 22.61
C GLU A 767 -1.43 -4.83 23.35
N HIS A 768 -1.04 -3.72 22.72
CA HIS A 768 -0.27 -2.58 23.26
C HIS A 768 1.26 -2.74 23.49
N GLN A 769 2.00 -2.06 22.62
CA GLN A 769 3.29 -1.38 22.78
C GLN A 769 3.81 -1.25 24.22
N ALA A 770 4.67 -2.09 24.70
CA ALA A 770 5.57 -1.74 25.82
C ALA A 770 6.46 -2.87 26.35
N THR A 771 7.41 -3.43 25.58
CA THR A 771 8.40 -4.31 26.22
C THR A 771 9.77 -4.27 25.54
N LEU A 772 10.21 -3.12 25.10
CA LEU A 772 11.60 -2.93 24.67
C LEU A 772 12.48 -2.29 25.74
N ILE A 773 12.02 -2.25 27.04
CA ILE A 773 12.63 -1.34 27.99
C ILE A 773 12.67 -1.92 29.39
N GLN A 774 13.76 -2.50 29.75
CA GLN A 774 13.98 -2.97 31.11
C GLN A 774 15.38 -2.75 31.69
N ASN A 775 16.18 -1.83 31.20
CA ASN A 775 17.42 -1.46 31.88
C ASN A 775 17.36 -0.07 32.51
N THR A 776 16.34 0.21 33.33
CA THR A 776 16.28 1.42 34.14
C THR A 776 15.88 1.11 35.59
N PHE A 777 16.32 0.00 36.14
CA PHE A 777 16.26 -0.27 37.59
C PHE A 777 17.59 -0.81 38.09
#